data_69985ea62d20ad9b306a9fbd32533e97
#
_entry.id   69985ea62d20ad9b306a9fbd32533e97
#
_cell.length_a   1.000
_cell.length_b   1.000
_cell.length_c   1.000
_cell.angle_alpha   90.00
_cell.angle_beta   90.00
_cell.angle_gamma   90.00
#
_symmetry.space_group_name_H-M   'P 1'
#
loop_
_entity.id
_entity.type
_entity.pdbx_description
1 polymer ?
#
loop_
_entity_poly.entity_id
_entity_poly.type
_entity_poly.pdbx_seq_one_letter_code
_entity_poly.pdbx_strand_id
1 'polypeptide(L)'
;MSQLTPFEQEKVRSLLGREPTETETGIFTVMWSEHCSYKSSRIHLKKLPTKSARVLVGPGENAGIIDIGDGVAIAFKIESHNHPSFIEPFQGAATGVGGILRDIFTMGARPIAVMDALRFGPLDDRENGDRNKRILEGVVSGIAHYGNCFGVPTVGGETVFEPCYNGNPLVNVFALGVFKHDEIFFGRATGIGNPVIYVGAKTGRDGIHGASMASAEFTEEAMANRPNVQVGDPFMEKLLLEACLEAMKTGAIVGIQDMGAAGLTCSTCEMGSRAGTGIDFDLKYVPQRAEGMTPYEIMLSESQERMLLVAEKGREHEVFDVFKKWGLDAVTIGTVTDDGMLRVRNHGDVVAEIKNHDLAEEAPMYDRPHGVAPYRPAAMEMPEAHAAKLAGRDWTADLLALVGSGDLCSKRWIWEQYDYQVRTNTVAGPGLDASIVRIKETETSIAMSLDGNARYSVLDPREGAKLIVAECCRNLSVVGAVPVAATNNLNFGNPERPEIMAQLVESIEGLRDACIHFETPITGGNVSLYNETLGEAIWPTPVLGIVGLMKTAAPAPLAFANENRDVVMLGGLGGADHQRLGGTQFAKVILNDIWGLPPALDMDHEKRLQAAIREVVHDGLAESAHDLSDGGLAVALAEASAHGIGAEIQIDSPLAPELLLFHEGPSRVLLSTTQFDKIQAIATKHKVDAVRIGSTKSGRLQIRNGSATLVAVDVATLRNTSEEALAGKLELARV
;
A
#
# COMPACT_ATOMS: atom_id res chain seq x y z
N MET A 1 21.05 -14.60 -9.83
CA MET A 1 19.79 -15.35 -9.72
C MET A 1 19.77 -16.05 -8.38
N SER A 2 18.71 -15.87 -7.60
CA SER A 2 18.54 -16.62 -6.35
C SER A 2 18.44 -18.09 -6.70
N GLN A 3 19.41 -18.88 -6.29
CA GLN A 3 19.41 -20.33 -6.42
C GLN A 3 18.98 -20.95 -5.10
N LEU A 4 18.41 -22.16 -5.15
CA LEU A 4 18.20 -22.93 -3.94
C LEU A 4 19.51 -23.08 -3.18
N THR A 5 19.51 -22.84 -1.89
CA THR A 5 20.68 -23.08 -1.02
C THR A 5 21.04 -24.59 -1.00
N PRO A 6 22.27 -24.96 -0.65
CA PRO A 6 22.63 -26.39 -0.52
C PRO A 6 21.67 -27.17 0.39
N PHE A 7 21.18 -26.55 1.46
CA PHE A 7 20.19 -27.14 2.37
C PHE A 7 18.84 -27.36 1.67
N GLU A 8 18.36 -26.36 0.93
CA GLU A 8 17.12 -26.47 0.17
C GLU A 8 17.20 -27.52 -0.95
N GLN A 9 18.34 -27.60 -1.65
CA GLN A 9 18.59 -28.64 -2.68
C GLN A 9 18.53 -30.05 -2.10
N GLU A 10 19.15 -30.28 -0.91
CA GLU A 10 19.09 -31.57 -0.25
C GLU A 10 17.68 -31.91 0.22
N LYS A 11 16.93 -30.91 0.73
CA LYS A 11 15.53 -31.09 1.11
C LYS A 11 14.68 -31.48 -0.10
N VAL A 12 14.86 -30.83 -1.26
CA VAL A 12 14.17 -31.17 -2.52
C VAL A 12 14.46 -32.63 -2.92
N ARG A 13 15.72 -33.08 -2.91
CA ARG A 13 16.07 -34.47 -3.20
C ARG A 13 15.39 -35.45 -2.25
N SER A 14 15.37 -35.12 -0.97
CA SER A 14 14.72 -35.94 0.06
C SER A 14 13.21 -36.07 -0.18
N LEU A 15 12.52 -34.98 -0.51
CA LEU A 15 11.10 -34.99 -0.78
C LEU A 15 10.73 -35.78 -2.05
N LEU A 16 11.50 -35.60 -3.11
CA LEU A 16 11.30 -36.32 -4.37
C LEU A 16 11.78 -37.78 -4.34
N GLY A 17 12.72 -38.13 -3.45
CA GLY A 17 13.37 -39.44 -3.42
C GLY A 17 14.27 -39.72 -4.65
N ARG A 18 14.57 -38.68 -5.45
CA ARG A 18 15.39 -38.72 -6.65
C ARG A 18 15.95 -37.34 -6.98
N GLU A 19 16.84 -37.26 -7.96
CA GLU A 19 17.27 -35.99 -8.50
C GLU A 19 16.08 -35.28 -9.21
N PRO A 20 15.89 -33.95 -9.00
CA PRO A 20 14.86 -33.18 -9.69
C PRO A 20 15.21 -33.02 -11.18
N THR A 21 14.19 -32.93 -12.01
CA THR A 21 14.35 -32.47 -13.41
C THR A 21 14.67 -30.96 -13.42
N GLU A 22 15.08 -30.44 -14.60
CA GLU A 22 15.31 -29.00 -14.78
C GLU A 22 14.03 -28.20 -14.48
N THR A 23 12.87 -28.66 -14.95
CA THR A 23 11.57 -28.03 -14.72
C THR A 23 11.21 -28.05 -13.22
N GLU A 24 11.40 -29.19 -12.54
CA GLU A 24 11.15 -29.31 -11.11
C GLU A 24 12.06 -28.38 -10.28
N THR A 25 13.35 -28.32 -10.66
CA THR A 25 14.30 -27.38 -10.02
C THR A 25 13.81 -25.94 -10.15
N GLY A 26 13.34 -25.54 -11.33
CA GLY A 26 12.77 -24.23 -11.56
C GLY A 26 11.51 -23.97 -10.70
N ILE A 27 10.60 -24.92 -10.68
CA ILE A 27 9.37 -24.86 -9.87
C ILE A 27 9.69 -24.65 -8.37
N PHE A 28 10.59 -25.48 -7.80
CA PHE A 28 11.00 -25.33 -6.40
C PHE A 28 11.73 -24.00 -6.15
N THR A 29 12.60 -23.57 -7.07
CA THR A 29 13.34 -22.30 -6.94
C THR A 29 12.40 -21.12 -6.80
N VAL A 30 11.35 -21.08 -7.59
CA VAL A 30 10.36 -20.00 -7.56
C VAL A 30 9.43 -20.13 -6.35
N MET A 31 8.84 -21.30 -6.10
CA MET A 31 7.90 -21.50 -5.00
C MET A 31 8.55 -21.34 -3.61
N TRP A 32 9.84 -21.66 -3.49
CA TRP A 32 10.60 -21.50 -2.25
C TRP A 32 11.45 -20.22 -2.22
N SER A 33 11.22 -19.30 -3.19
CA SER A 33 11.78 -17.95 -3.11
C SER A 33 11.24 -17.20 -1.90
N GLU A 34 11.94 -16.17 -1.42
CA GLU A 34 11.45 -15.32 -0.33
C GLU A 34 10.11 -14.69 -0.67
N HIS A 35 9.94 -14.27 -1.93
CA HIS A 35 8.74 -13.62 -2.43
C HIS A 35 7.49 -14.52 -2.34
N CYS A 36 7.60 -15.81 -2.75
CA CYS A 36 6.45 -16.73 -2.75
C CYS A 36 6.20 -17.41 -1.40
N SER A 37 7.27 -17.77 -0.67
CA SER A 37 7.17 -18.61 0.55
C SER A 37 7.16 -17.81 1.85
N TYR A 38 7.59 -16.53 1.81
CA TYR A 38 7.78 -15.71 3.01
C TYR A 38 8.67 -16.40 4.06
N LYS A 39 9.67 -17.16 3.61
CA LYS A 39 10.47 -18.07 4.44
C LYS A 39 11.18 -17.39 5.62
N SER A 40 11.52 -16.11 5.53
CA SER A 40 12.15 -15.35 6.62
C SER A 40 11.15 -14.57 7.50
N SER A 41 9.94 -14.25 7.01
CA SER A 41 8.99 -13.38 7.70
C SER A 41 7.75 -14.11 8.25
N ARG A 42 7.36 -15.26 7.69
CA ARG A 42 6.12 -16.01 8.01
C ARG A 42 5.95 -16.29 9.50
N ILE A 43 7.04 -16.62 10.23
CA ILE A 43 6.99 -16.89 11.68
C ILE A 43 6.59 -15.66 12.50
N HIS A 44 6.98 -14.46 12.05
CA HIS A 44 6.66 -13.21 12.71
C HIS A 44 5.29 -12.68 12.30
N LEU A 45 4.91 -12.81 11.01
CA LEU A 45 3.60 -12.41 10.50
C LEU A 45 2.44 -13.11 11.22
N LYS A 46 2.62 -14.34 11.68
CA LYS A 46 1.64 -15.09 12.49
C LYS A 46 1.26 -14.40 13.81
N LYS A 47 2.03 -13.40 14.27
CA LYS A 47 1.74 -12.62 15.48
C LYS A 47 0.68 -11.53 15.24
N LEU A 48 0.40 -11.16 13.99
CA LEU A 48 -0.54 -10.12 13.64
C LEU A 48 -2.00 -10.52 13.96
N PRO A 49 -2.85 -9.59 14.44
CA PRO A 49 -4.26 -9.86 14.67
C PRO A 49 -5.01 -10.01 13.34
N THR A 50 -5.71 -11.11 13.14
CA THR A 50 -6.38 -11.42 11.85
C THR A 50 -7.88 -11.67 11.98
N LYS A 51 -8.45 -11.52 13.16
CA LYS A 51 -9.84 -11.92 13.46
C LYS A 51 -10.66 -10.78 14.03
N SER A 52 -11.87 -10.60 13.51
CA SER A 52 -12.95 -9.84 14.12
C SER A 52 -14.29 -10.42 13.68
N ALA A 53 -15.39 -9.90 14.22
CA ALA A 53 -16.73 -10.31 13.81
C ALA A 53 -17.04 -9.99 12.32
N ARG A 54 -16.30 -9.05 11.71
CA ARG A 54 -16.48 -8.65 10.31
C ARG A 54 -15.60 -9.43 9.34
N VAL A 55 -14.52 -10.06 9.78
CA VAL A 55 -13.60 -10.78 8.88
C VAL A 55 -14.25 -12.07 8.42
N LEU A 56 -14.58 -12.14 7.14
CA LEU A 56 -15.10 -13.34 6.47
C LEU A 56 -13.98 -14.24 5.94
N VAL A 57 -12.92 -13.62 5.38
CA VAL A 57 -11.73 -14.32 4.89
C VAL A 57 -10.50 -13.54 5.37
N GLY A 58 -9.63 -14.23 6.11
CA GLY A 58 -8.34 -13.72 6.57
C GLY A 58 -7.20 -14.07 5.62
N PRO A 59 -5.92 -13.93 6.07
CA PRO A 59 -4.75 -14.25 5.26
C PRO A 59 -4.72 -15.72 4.79
N GLY A 60 -4.27 -15.94 3.55
CA GLY A 60 -4.13 -17.28 2.94
C GLY A 60 -4.90 -17.45 1.62
N GLU A 61 -5.77 -16.53 1.27
CA GLU A 61 -6.37 -16.38 -0.05
C GLU A 61 -5.80 -15.13 -0.74
N ASN A 62 -6.21 -14.84 -1.98
CA ASN A 62 -5.65 -13.73 -2.76
C ASN A 62 -5.89 -12.36 -2.15
N ALA A 63 -7.05 -12.14 -1.52
CA ALA A 63 -7.35 -10.93 -0.76
C ALA A 63 -8.16 -11.23 0.49
N GLY A 64 -8.03 -10.37 1.51
CA GLY A 64 -8.88 -10.43 2.69
C GLY A 64 -10.28 -9.90 2.42
N ILE A 65 -11.28 -10.46 3.10
CA ILE A 65 -12.69 -10.10 2.92
C ILE A 65 -13.32 -9.73 4.25
N ILE A 66 -14.05 -8.61 4.27
CA ILE A 66 -14.85 -8.22 5.44
C ILE A 66 -16.31 -7.98 5.06
N ASP A 67 -17.18 -8.26 6.01
CA ASP A 67 -18.60 -7.90 5.97
C ASP A 67 -18.80 -6.41 6.25
N ILE A 68 -19.56 -5.73 5.40
CA ILE A 68 -19.93 -4.32 5.59
C ILE A 68 -21.41 -4.12 5.92
N GLY A 69 -22.15 -5.21 6.09
CA GLY A 69 -23.59 -5.21 6.36
C GLY A 69 -24.45 -5.42 5.11
N ASP A 70 -25.74 -5.59 5.29
CA ASP A 70 -26.74 -5.75 4.22
C ASP A 70 -26.46 -6.88 3.22
N GLY A 71 -25.69 -7.90 3.61
CA GLY A 71 -25.26 -9.01 2.76
C GLY A 71 -24.21 -8.63 1.73
N VAL A 72 -23.53 -7.50 1.92
CA VAL A 72 -22.46 -6.98 1.08
C VAL A 72 -21.10 -7.15 1.76
N ALA A 73 -20.11 -7.50 1.01
CA ALA A 73 -18.71 -7.64 1.46
C ALA A 73 -17.76 -6.84 0.56
N ILE A 74 -16.60 -6.53 1.10
CA ILE A 74 -15.49 -5.97 0.34
C ILE A 74 -14.26 -6.86 0.46
N ALA A 75 -13.54 -7.01 -0.66
CA ALA A 75 -12.21 -7.58 -0.71
C ALA A 75 -11.20 -6.45 -0.91
N PHE A 76 -10.07 -6.48 -0.19
CA PHE A 76 -9.02 -5.49 -0.36
C PHE A 76 -7.65 -6.05 0.01
N LYS A 77 -6.61 -5.51 -0.64
CA LYS A 77 -5.20 -5.87 -0.42
C LYS A 77 -4.29 -4.75 -0.90
N ILE A 78 -3.10 -4.66 -0.33
CA ILE A 78 -1.99 -3.85 -0.85
C ILE A 78 -0.85 -4.78 -1.24
N GLU A 79 -0.16 -4.47 -2.34
CA GLU A 79 0.98 -5.24 -2.83
C GLU A 79 2.07 -4.34 -3.41
N SER A 80 3.32 -4.83 -3.39
CA SER A 80 4.50 -4.14 -3.91
C SER A 80 4.88 -4.60 -5.31
N HIS A 81 5.31 -3.66 -6.15
CA HIS A 81 5.93 -3.94 -7.44
C HIS A 81 7.21 -3.10 -7.62
N ASN A 82 8.09 -3.12 -6.61
CA ASN A 82 9.26 -2.23 -6.49
C ASN A 82 10.32 -2.51 -7.54
N HIS A 83 10.87 -3.73 -7.57
CA HIS A 83 11.98 -4.12 -8.45
C HIS A 83 11.68 -3.93 -9.94
N PRO A 84 10.53 -4.40 -10.47
CA PRO A 84 10.19 -4.15 -11.87
C PRO A 84 10.03 -2.67 -12.20
N SER A 85 9.48 -1.87 -11.29
CA SER A 85 9.28 -0.43 -11.48
C SER A 85 10.58 0.37 -11.49
N PHE A 86 11.63 -0.13 -10.88
CA PHE A 86 12.96 0.46 -10.99
C PHE A 86 13.60 0.23 -12.38
N ILE A 87 13.41 -0.98 -12.93
CA ILE A 87 14.00 -1.39 -14.21
C ILE A 87 13.26 -0.76 -15.40
N GLU A 88 11.94 -0.89 -15.41
CA GLU A 88 11.03 -0.34 -16.42
C GLU A 88 9.84 0.35 -15.71
N PRO A 89 9.97 1.63 -15.34
CA PRO A 89 9.04 2.31 -14.47
C PRO A 89 7.59 2.28 -14.93
N PHE A 90 7.35 2.46 -16.23
CA PHE A 90 6.00 2.42 -16.80
C PHE A 90 5.39 1.01 -16.73
N GLN A 91 6.09 0.01 -17.25
CA GLN A 91 5.57 -1.36 -17.29
C GLN A 91 5.53 -1.99 -15.89
N GLY A 92 6.55 -1.75 -15.07
CA GLY A 92 6.57 -2.23 -13.70
C GLY A 92 5.41 -1.70 -12.87
N ALA A 93 5.11 -0.42 -12.94
CA ALA A 93 3.98 0.17 -12.23
C ALA A 93 2.62 -0.26 -12.82
N ALA A 94 2.51 -0.33 -14.14
CA ALA A 94 1.31 -0.79 -14.83
C ALA A 94 0.95 -2.23 -14.41
N THR A 95 1.92 -3.14 -14.41
CA THR A 95 1.70 -4.54 -14.01
C THR A 95 1.47 -4.70 -12.51
N GLY A 96 1.99 -3.78 -11.68
CA GLY A 96 1.65 -3.71 -10.26
C GLY A 96 0.17 -3.43 -10.03
N VAL A 97 -0.42 -2.50 -10.80
CA VAL A 97 -1.88 -2.25 -10.77
C VAL A 97 -2.65 -3.48 -11.27
N GLY A 98 -2.24 -4.08 -12.39
CA GLY A 98 -2.91 -5.27 -12.94
C GLY A 98 -2.90 -6.44 -11.97
N GLY A 99 -1.75 -6.74 -11.36
CA GLY A 99 -1.63 -7.85 -10.40
C GLY A 99 -2.57 -7.73 -9.21
N ILE A 100 -2.62 -6.55 -8.58
CA ILE A 100 -3.50 -6.36 -7.41
C ILE A 100 -4.98 -6.37 -7.80
N LEU A 101 -5.35 -5.90 -8.99
CA LEU A 101 -6.73 -5.97 -9.48
C LEU A 101 -7.17 -7.42 -9.71
N ARG A 102 -6.27 -8.28 -10.25
CA ARG A 102 -6.54 -9.72 -10.41
C ARG A 102 -6.80 -10.40 -9.07
N ASP A 103 -6.02 -10.12 -8.04
CA ASP A 103 -6.25 -10.62 -6.68
C ASP A 103 -7.67 -10.32 -6.20
N ILE A 104 -8.15 -9.10 -6.45
CA ILE A 104 -9.49 -8.66 -6.04
C ILE A 104 -10.58 -9.42 -6.79
N PHE A 105 -10.51 -9.48 -8.13
CA PHE A 105 -11.60 -10.13 -8.86
C PHE A 105 -11.53 -11.66 -8.88
N THR A 106 -10.37 -12.24 -8.56
CA THR A 106 -10.24 -13.68 -8.27
C THR A 106 -11.15 -14.09 -7.09
N MET A 107 -11.34 -13.20 -6.11
CA MET A 107 -12.26 -13.44 -4.99
C MET A 107 -13.75 -13.30 -5.37
N GLY A 108 -14.08 -12.93 -6.61
CA GLY A 108 -15.43 -12.61 -7.08
C GLY A 108 -15.80 -11.13 -6.95
N ALA A 109 -14.94 -10.31 -6.35
CA ALA A 109 -15.21 -8.92 -6.11
C ALA A 109 -14.95 -8.04 -7.35
N ARG A 110 -15.86 -7.11 -7.65
CA ARG A 110 -15.63 -6.10 -8.68
C ARG A 110 -14.78 -4.97 -8.10
N PRO A 111 -13.58 -4.70 -8.65
CA PRO A 111 -12.77 -3.56 -8.23
C PRO A 111 -13.52 -2.23 -8.39
N ILE A 112 -13.48 -1.38 -7.36
CA ILE A 112 -14.15 -0.07 -7.32
C ILE A 112 -13.25 1.07 -6.85
N ALA A 113 -12.07 0.78 -6.33
CA ALA A 113 -11.09 1.79 -5.94
C ALA A 113 -9.67 1.23 -5.99
N VAL A 114 -8.72 2.08 -6.34
CA VAL A 114 -7.28 1.88 -6.25
C VAL A 114 -6.67 3.07 -5.51
N MET A 115 -5.61 2.83 -4.74
CA MET A 115 -4.73 3.85 -4.17
C MET A 115 -3.28 3.41 -4.33
N ASP A 116 -2.34 4.36 -4.29
CA ASP A 116 -0.91 4.06 -4.37
C ASP A 116 -0.12 4.65 -3.20
N ALA A 117 0.94 3.96 -2.79
CA ALA A 117 1.93 4.48 -1.85
C ALA A 117 3.30 4.43 -2.52
N LEU A 118 3.78 5.60 -2.92
CA LEU A 118 4.95 5.77 -3.78
C LEU A 118 6.12 6.37 -3.00
N ARG A 119 7.32 5.83 -3.21
CA ARG A 119 8.55 6.33 -2.60
C ARG A 119 9.64 6.44 -3.65
N PHE A 120 10.28 7.62 -3.69
CA PHE A 120 11.32 7.93 -4.67
C PHE A 120 12.51 8.62 -3.99
N GLY A 121 13.66 8.61 -4.61
CA GLY A 121 14.75 9.53 -4.26
C GLY A 121 14.39 10.99 -4.55
N PRO A 122 15.04 11.97 -3.89
CA PRO A 122 14.77 13.38 -4.10
C PRO A 122 14.95 13.80 -5.57
N LEU A 123 14.02 14.64 -6.06
CA LEU A 123 14.01 15.09 -7.47
C LEU A 123 15.10 16.12 -7.78
N ASP A 124 15.62 16.78 -6.76
CA ASP A 124 16.70 17.77 -6.81
C ASP A 124 18.06 17.22 -6.34
N ASP A 125 18.17 15.91 -6.17
CA ASP A 125 19.46 15.24 -5.91
C ASP A 125 20.44 15.50 -7.06
N ARG A 126 21.68 15.86 -6.73
CA ARG A 126 22.69 16.27 -7.72
C ARG A 126 23.09 15.15 -8.68
N GLU A 127 23.11 13.91 -8.22
CA GLU A 127 23.58 12.75 -8.96
C GLU A 127 22.42 11.95 -9.55
N ASN A 128 21.33 11.83 -8.81
CA ASN A 128 20.21 10.94 -9.13
C ASN A 128 18.93 11.68 -9.55
N GLY A 129 18.85 13.00 -9.41
CA GLY A 129 17.63 13.77 -9.63
C GLY A 129 16.96 13.52 -10.96
N ASP A 130 17.71 13.54 -12.07
CA ASP A 130 17.16 13.29 -13.42
C ASP A 130 16.65 11.85 -13.60
N ARG A 131 17.30 10.90 -12.93
CA ARG A 131 16.83 9.51 -12.89
C ARG A 131 15.56 9.39 -12.07
N ASN A 132 15.51 10.01 -10.90
CA ASN A 132 14.34 9.99 -10.02
C ASN A 132 13.11 10.63 -10.69
N LYS A 133 13.29 11.72 -11.45
CA LYS A 133 12.22 12.34 -12.25
C LYS A 133 11.67 11.38 -13.31
N ARG A 134 12.55 10.73 -14.08
CA ARG A 134 12.14 9.75 -15.11
C ARG A 134 11.41 8.54 -14.49
N ILE A 135 11.88 8.08 -13.32
CA ILE A 135 11.21 6.98 -12.59
C ILE A 135 9.83 7.44 -12.13
N LEU A 136 9.69 8.60 -11.50
CA LEU A 136 8.42 9.15 -11.07
C LEU A 136 7.45 9.31 -12.25
N GLU A 137 7.88 9.95 -13.34
CA GLU A 137 7.05 10.13 -14.55
C GLU A 137 6.59 8.79 -15.13
N GLY A 138 7.49 7.82 -15.22
CA GLY A 138 7.17 6.47 -15.73
C GLY A 138 6.19 5.73 -14.83
N VAL A 139 6.41 5.73 -13.51
CA VAL A 139 5.54 5.07 -12.54
C VAL A 139 4.13 5.66 -12.55
N VAL A 140 4.00 6.99 -12.44
CA VAL A 140 2.70 7.67 -12.45
C VAL A 140 1.97 7.43 -13.77
N SER A 141 2.67 7.51 -14.91
CA SER A 141 2.09 7.21 -16.22
C SER A 141 1.64 5.75 -16.34
N GLY A 142 2.38 4.80 -15.77
CA GLY A 142 2.03 3.38 -15.77
C GLY A 142 0.76 3.11 -14.95
N ILE A 143 0.67 3.66 -13.74
CA ILE A 143 -0.53 3.55 -12.88
C ILE A 143 -1.74 4.19 -13.58
N ALA A 144 -1.57 5.42 -14.09
CA ALA A 144 -2.62 6.13 -14.82
C ALA A 144 -3.12 5.33 -16.03
N HIS A 145 -2.19 4.84 -16.86
CA HIS A 145 -2.54 4.05 -18.05
C HIS A 145 -3.36 2.83 -17.69
N TYR A 146 -2.90 2.05 -16.69
CA TYR A 146 -3.57 0.80 -16.34
C TYR A 146 -4.95 1.06 -15.71
N GLY A 147 -5.02 1.89 -14.68
CA GLY A 147 -6.27 2.20 -13.99
C GLY A 147 -7.32 2.84 -14.89
N ASN A 148 -6.92 3.81 -15.72
CA ASN A 148 -7.81 4.53 -16.61
C ASN A 148 -8.37 3.62 -17.72
N CYS A 149 -7.53 2.77 -18.35
CA CYS A 149 -7.98 1.84 -19.40
C CYS A 149 -8.81 0.68 -18.83
N PHE A 150 -8.45 0.16 -17.66
CA PHE A 150 -9.24 -0.85 -16.94
C PHE A 150 -10.59 -0.28 -16.48
N GLY A 151 -10.67 1.00 -16.21
CA GLY A 151 -11.87 1.69 -15.75
C GLY A 151 -12.16 1.48 -14.25
N VAL A 152 -11.11 1.56 -13.43
CA VAL A 152 -11.18 1.64 -11.97
C VAL A 152 -10.63 2.99 -11.52
N PRO A 153 -11.28 3.70 -10.58
CA PRO A 153 -10.79 4.99 -10.11
C PRO A 153 -9.59 4.83 -9.17
N THR A 154 -8.51 5.58 -9.42
CA THR A 154 -7.42 5.77 -8.47
C THR A 154 -7.74 6.97 -7.60
N VAL A 155 -8.23 6.72 -6.38
CA VAL A 155 -8.95 7.70 -5.56
C VAL A 155 -8.06 8.44 -4.57
N GLY A 156 -6.81 8.03 -4.39
CA GLY A 156 -5.88 8.66 -3.46
C GLY A 156 -4.56 7.91 -3.40
N GLY A 157 -3.76 8.24 -2.40
CA GLY A 157 -2.45 7.67 -2.17
C GLY A 157 -1.51 8.65 -1.50
N GLU A 158 -0.24 8.28 -1.38
CA GLU A 158 0.80 9.13 -0.85
C GLU A 158 2.08 9.04 -1.69
N THR A 159 2.86 10.11 -1.70
CA THR A 159 4.16 10.15 -2.39
C THR A 159 5.19 10.85 -1.55
N VAL A 160 6.28 10.16 -1.25
CA VAL A 160 7.36 10.63 -0.36
C VAL A 160 8.71 10.51 -1.07
N PHE A 161 9.61 11.43 -0.75
CA PHE A 161 10.93 11.53 -1.35
C PHE A 161 12.01 11.44 -0.26
N GLU A 162 12.80 10.36 -0.23
CA GLU A 162 13.92 10.20 0.70
C GLU A 162 15.19 9.70 -0.01
N PRO A 163 16.37 10.10 0.41
CA PRO A 163 17.63 9.65 -0.20
C PRO A 163 17.80 8.13 -0.20
N CYS A 164 17.25 7.42 0.77
CA CYS A 164 17.36 5.96 0.85
C CYS A 164 16.63 5.24 -0.30
N TYR A 165 15.77 5.92 -1.05
CA TYR A 165 15.10 5.36 -2.24
C TYR A 165 15.82 5.70 -3.56
N ASN A 166 16.99 6.35 -3.52
CA ASN A 166 17.83 6.49 -4.71
C ASN A 166 18.21 5.11 -5.25
N GLY A 167 17.76 4.78 -6.46
CA GLY A 167 18.02 3.47 -7.06
C GLY A 167 17.17 2.31 -6.52
N ASN A 168 16.23 2.55 -5.60
CA ASN A 168 15.28 1.56 -5.12
C ASN A 168 13.93 2.21 -4.77
N PRO A 169 13.14 2.64 -5.77
CA PRO A 169 11.83 3.22 -5.55
C PRO A 169 10.86 2.16 -5.00
N LEU A 170 9.89 2.59 -4.20
CA LEU A 170 8.80 1.72 -3.77
C LEU A 170 7.53 2.10 -4.53
N VAL A 171 6.90 1.10 -5.11
CA VAL A 171 5.61 1.21 -5.80
C VAL A 171 4.68 0.18 -5.17
N ASN A 172 3.84 0.65 -4.27
CA ASN A 172 2.86 -0.18 -3.58
C ASN A 172 1.47 0.25 -4.00
N VAL A 173 0.64 -0.71 -4.42
CA VAL A 173 -0.71 -0.44 -4.92
C VAL A 173 -1.73 -1.18 -4.06
N PHE A 174 -2.71 -0.43 -3.58
CA PHE A 174 -3.87 -0.91 -2.87
C PHE A 174 -5.05 -1.00 -3.82
N ALA A 175 -5.84 -2.08 -3.73
CA ALA A 175 -7.09 -2.22 -4.46
C ALA A 175 -8.22 -2.70 -3.54
N LEU A 176 -9.44 -2.25 -3.85
CA LEU A 176 -10.66 -2.62 -3.15
C LEU A 176 -11.76 -2.96 -4.14
N GLY A 177 -12.45 -4.07 -3.90
CA GLY A 177 -13.60 -4.52 -4.68
C GLY A 177 -14.81 -4.84 -3.81
N VAL A 178 -15.98 -4.90 -4.44
CA VAL A 178 -17.27 -5.13 -3.77
C VAL A 178 -18.02 -6.29 -4.40
N PHE A 179 -18.76 -7.04 -3.61
CA PHE A 179 -19.59 -8.18 -4.01
C PHE A 179 -20.61 -8.56 -2.92
N LYS A 180 -21.50 -9.48 -3.21
CA LYS A 180 -22.42 -10.06 -2.22
C LYS A 180 -21.79 -11.26 -1.54
N HIS A 181 -22.27 -11.61 -0.33
CA HIS A 181 -21.73 -12.74 0.43
C HIS A 181 -21.78 -14.08 -0.32
N ASP A 182 -22.79 -14.27 -1.17
CA ASP A 182 -22.98 -15.49 -1.98
C ASP A 182 -22.14 -15.51 -3.27
N GLU A 183 -21.39 -14.43 -3.56
CA GLU A 183 -20.52 -14.29 -4.72
C GLU A 183 -19.02 -14.49 -4.37
N ILE A 184 -18.71 -14.99 -3.15
CA ILE A 184 -17.30 -15.24 -2.74
C ILE A 184 -16.76 -16.50 -3.43
N PHE A 185 -15.61 -16.37 -4.11
CA PHE A 185 -14.87 -17.46 -4.75
C PHE A 185 -13.52 -17.69 -4.06
N PHE A 186 -12.98 -18.90 -4.24
CA PHE A 186 -11.73 -19.33 -3.64
C PHE A 186 -10.81 -19.98 -4.66
N GLY A 187 -9.50 -19.88 -4.43
CA GLY A 187 -8.47 -20.53 -5.24
C GLY A 187 -8.31 -22.01 -4.89
N ARG A 188 -9.29 -22.87 -5.20
CA ARG A 188 -9.31 -24.30 -4.84
C ARG A 188 -9.66 -25.19 -6.01
N ALA A 189 -8.84 -26.21 -6.28
CA ALA A 189 -9.09 -27.21 -7.32
C ALA A 189 -9.94 -28.37 -6.75
N THR A 190 -11.25 -28.17 -6.62
CA THR A 190 -12.17 -29.17 -6.07
C THR A 190 -12.85 -30.02 -7.16
N GLY A 191 -13.28 -31.24 -6.80
CA GLY A 191 -14.01 -32.14 -7.70
C GLY A 191 -13.10 -32.97 -8.62
N ILE A 192 -12.90 -34.24 -8.27
CA ILE A 192 -12.03 -35.16 -9.04
C ILE A 192 -12.58 -35.33 -10.47
N GLY A 193 -11.70 -35.13 -11.45
CA GLY A 193 -12.04 -35.17 -12.87
C GLY A 193 -12.64 -33.88 -13.43
N ASN A 194 -12.75 -32.82 -12.63
CA ASN A 194 -13.12 -31.49 -13.10
C ASN A 194 -12.04 -30.94 -14.04
N PRO A 195 -12.42 -30.29 -15.15
CA PRO A 195 -11.48 -29.69 -16.09
C PRO A 195 -10.79 -28.47 -15.47
N VAL A 196 -9.47 -28.38 -15.70
CA VAL A 196 -8.64 -27.23 -15.41
C VAL A 196 -8.51 -26.41 -16.69
N ILE A 197 -8.96 -25.18 -16.65
CA ILE A 197 -9.12 -24.30 -17.81
C ILE A 197 -8.18 -23.10 -17.67
N TYR A 198 -7.33 -22.92 -18.67
CA TYR A 198 -6.50 -21.73 -18.86
C TYR A 198 -7.31 -20.68 -19.62
N VAL A 199 -7.30 -19.42 -19.15
CA VAL A 199 -8.03 -18.33 -19.80
C VAL A 199 -7.19 -17.04 -19.86
N GLY A 200 -7.48 -16.18 -20.85
CA GLY A 200 -6.89 -14.86 -21.03
C GLY A 200 -5.76 -14.83 -22.05
N ALA A 201 -4.71 -14.05 -21.76
CA ALA A 201 -3.59 -13.82 -22.66
C ALA A 201 -2.76 -15.09 -22.91
N LYS A 202 -2.07 -15.13 -24.07
CA LYS A 202 -1.15 -16.23 -24.40
C LYS A 202 0.17 -16.11 -23.63
N THR A 203 0.72 -17.24 -23.18
CA THR A 203 1.99 -17.34 -22.49
C THR A 203 3.17 -16.93 -23.38
N GLY A 204 3.97 -16.01 -22.92
CA GLY A 204 5.24 -15.56 -23.54
C GLY A 204 6.43 -15.79 -22.61
N ARG A 205 7.61 -15.25 -22.97
CA ARG A 205 8.84 -15.34 -22.17
C ARG A 205 9.00 -14.20 -21.16
N ASP A 206 7.98 -13.41 -20.93
CA ASP A 206 8.01 -12.28 -20.00
C ASP A 206 7.95 -12.75 -18.54
N GLY A 207 8.65 -12.07 -17.68
CA GLY A 207 8.66 -12.29 -16.24
C GLY A 207 9.35 -13.60 -15.81
N ILE A 208 9.96 -14.36 -16.71
CA ILE A 208 10.71 -15.57 -16.30
C ILE A 208 11.81 -15.13 -15.32
N HIS A 209 11.79 -15.71 -14.10
CA HIS A 209 12.59 -15.31 -12.94
C HIS A 209 12.17 -13.99 -12.25
N GLY A 210 11.02 -13.41 -12.53
CA GLY A 210 10.55 -12.19 -11.88
C GLY A 210 10.49 -12.32 -10.35
N ALA A 211 9.83 -13.36 -9.83
CA ALA A 211 9.76 -13.65 -8.40
C ALA A 211 11.15 -13.93 -7.77
N SER A 212 12.04 -14.58 -8.50
CA SER A 212 13.43 -14.81 -8.06
C SER A 212 14.24 -13.52 -8.03
N MET A 213 14.01 -12.62 -8.98
CA MET A 213 14.64 -11.29 -9.03
C MET A 213 14.14 -10.39 -7.88
N ALA A 214 12.86 -10.48 -7.52
CA ALA A 214 12.29 -9.79 -6.37
C ALA A 214 12.82 -10.31 -5.00
N SER A 215 13.60 -11.38 -5.01
CA SER A 215 14.25 -11.99 -3.84
C SER A 215 15.79 -11.81 -3.88
N ALA A 216 16.31 -10.82 -4.62
CA ALA A 216 17.72 -10.55 -4.76
C ALA A 216 18.01 -9.05 -4.75
N GLU A 217 19.19 -8.66 -4.26
CA GLU A 217 19.66 -7.29 -4.26
C GLU A 217 19.95 -6.77 -5.69
N PHE A 218 19.83 -5.46 -5.90
CA PHE A 218 20.20 -4.82 -7.16
C PHE A 218 21.72 -4.76 -7.32
N THR A 219 22.22 -5.49 -8.33
CA THR A 219 23.60 -5.42 -8.81
C THR A 219 23.64 -4.78 -10.20
N GLU A 220 24.83 -4.37 -10.66
CA GLU A 220 25.00 -3.84 -12.03
C GLU A 220 24.55 -4.86 -13.11
N GLU A 221 24.74 -6.16 -12.87
CA GLU A 221 24.27 -7.22 -13.77
C GLU A 221 22.75 -7.36 -13.76
N ALA A 222 22.09 -7.17 -12.61
CA ALA A 222 20.63 -7.20 -12.51
C ALA A 222 19.98 -6.05 -13.30
N MET A 223 20.62 -4.90 -13.36
CA MET A 223 20.16 -3.74 -14.16
C MET A 223 20.18 -3.99 -15.69
N ALA A 224 20.93 -4.98 -16.15
CA ALA A 224 20.97 -5.37 -17.57
C ALA A 224 19.81 -6.30 -17.98
N ASN A 225 19.02 -6.80 -17.04
CA ASN A 225 17.98 -7.81 -17.27
C ASN A 225 16.59 -7.23 -17.62
N ARG A 226 16.53 -6.12 -18.37
CA ARG A 226 15.30 -5.51 -18.91
C ARG A 226 14.31 -6.49 -19.56
N PRO A 227 14.77 -7.55 -20.28
CA PRO A 227 13.85 -8.48 -20.93
C PRO A 227 12.95 -9.28 -20.00
N ASN A 228 13.22 -9.28 -18.68
CA ASN A 228 12.47 -10.06 -17.69
C ASN A 228 11.29 -9.29 -17.05
N VAL A 229 11.09 -8.03 -17.41
CA VAL A 229 9.94 -7.25 -16.91
C VAL A 229 8.68 -7.63 -17.66
N GLN A 230 7.59 -7.83 -16.91
CA GLN A 230 6.27 -8.12 -17.47
C GLN A 230 5.75 -6.91 -18.26
N VAL A 231 4.90 -7.17 -19.26
CA VAL A 231 4.20 -6.15 -20.04
C VAL A 231 2.71 -6.30 -19.80
N GLY A 232 2.06 -5.23 -19.31
CA GLY A 232 0.64 -5.22 -18.99
C GLY A 232 -0.22 -4.72 -20.15
N ASP A 233 -1.40 -5.35 -20.34
CA ASP A 233 -2.45 -4.94 -21.25
C ASP A 233 -3.76 -4.68 -20.49
N PRO A 234 -4.00 -3.44 -20.03
CA PRO A 234 -5.18 -3.12 -19.21
C PRO A 234 -6.50 -3.31 -19.96
N PHE A 235 -6.51 -3.23 -21.29
CA PHE A 235 -7.71 -3.50 -22.06
C PHE A 235 -8.05 -5.00 -22.06
N MET A 236 -7.05 -5.85 -22.24
CA MET A 236 -7.19 -7.31 -22.11
C MET A 236 -7.67 -7.68 -20.69
N GLU A 237 -7.09 -7.08 -19.66
CA GLU A 237 -7.47 -7.35 -18.27
C GLU A 237 -8.89 -6.89 -17.97
N LYS A 238 -9.35 -5.79 -18.58
CA LYS A 238 -10.75 -5.37 -18.49
C LYS A 238 -11.70 -6.39 -19.06
N LEU A 239 -11.39 -6.96 -20.23
CA LEU A 239 -12.18 -8.03 -20.81
C LEU A 239 -12.14 -9.29 -19.93
N LEU A 240 -10.98 -9.62 -19.39
CA LEU A 240 -10.79 -10.76 -18.48
C LEU A 240 -11.63 -10.63 -17.21
N LEU A 241 -11.65 -9.45 -16.58
CA LEU A 241 -12.51 -9.16 -15.43
C LEU A 241 -13.98 -9.46 -15.76
N GLU A 242 -14.49 -8.88 -16.85
CA GLU A 242 -15.90 -9.04 -17.21
C GLU A 242 -16.25 -10.50 -17.53
N ALA A 243 -15.36 -11.20 -18.25
CA ALA A 243 -15.52 -12.62 -18.54
C ALA A 243 -15.49 -13.49 -17.29
N CYS A 244 -14.55 -13.27 -16.36
CA CYS A 244 -14.48 -14.02 -15.11
C CYS A 244 -15.74 -13.82 -14.24
N LEU A 245 -16.15 -12.57 -14.01
CA LEU A 245 -17.35 -12.29 -13.22
C LEU A 245 -18.64 -12.81 -13.88
N GLU A 246 -18.72 -12.83 -15.21
CA GLU A 246 -19.86 -13.44 -15.91
C GLU A 246 -19.82 -14.97 -15.83
N ALA A 247 -18.65 -15.59 -16.01
CA ALA A 247 -18.48 -17.05 -15.91
C ALA A 247 -18.78 -17.57 -14.50
N MET A 248 -18.38 -16.84 -13.45
CA MET A 248 -18.72 -17.16 -12.06
C MET A 248 -20.25 -17.23 -11.85
N LYS A 249 -21.01 -16.33 -12.47
CA LYS A 249 -22.48 -16.29 -12.35
C LYS A 249 -23.20 -17.46 -13.02
N THR A 250 -22.55 -18.22 -13.91
CA THR A 250 -23.12 -19.46 -14.47
C THR A 250 -23.24 -20.54 -13.40
N GLY A 251 -22.46 -20.48 -12.32
CA GLY A 251 -22.32 -21.53 -11.33
C GLY A 251 -21.58 -22.77 -11.85
N ALA A 252 -20.92 -22.68 -13.02
CA ALA A 252 -20.07 -23.75 -13.54
C ALA A 252 -18.65 -23.71 -12.97
N ILE A 253 -18.19 -22.57 -12.44
CA ILE A 253 -16.87 -22.39 -11.86
C ILE A 253 -16.87 -22.84 -10.39
N VAL A 254 -15.95 -23.74 -10.03
CA VAL A 254 -15.77 -24.24 -8.65
C VAL A 254 -14.49 -23.70 -7.98
N GLY A 255 -13.56 -23.15 -8.76
CA GLY A 255 -12.36 -22.52 -8.26
C GLY A 255 -11.72 -21.63 -9.32
N ILE A 256 -11.03 -20.58 -8.86
CA ILE A 256 -10.34 -19.61 -9.73
C ILE A 256 -9.11 -19.07 -9.03
N GLN A 257 -8.02 -18.89 -9.76
CA GLN A 257 -6.77 -18.32 -9.29
C GLN A 257 -6.16 -17.48 -10.40
N ASP A 258 -5.51 -16.36 -10.04
CA ASP A 258 -4.72 -15.60 -11.00
C ASP A 258 -3.37 -16.30 -11.30
N MET A 259 -2.74 -15.93 -12.39
CA MET A 259 -1.38 -16.31 -12.72
C MET A 259 -0.47 -15.10 -12.52
N GLY A 260 -0.25 -14.72 -11.26
CA GLY A 260 0.64 -13.65 -10.84
C GLY A 260 2.10 -14.09 -10.81
N ALA A 261 2.77 -13.89 -9.69
CA ALA A 261 4.13 -14.38 -9.45
C ALA A 261 4.22 -15.89 -9.70
N ALA A 262 5.28 -16.33 -10.38
CA ALA A 262 5.47 -17.73 -10.80
C ALA A 262 4.39 -18.29 -11.74
N GLY A 263 3.46 -17.50 -12.21
CA GLY A 263 2.51 -17.83 -13.26
C GLY A 263 1.75 -19.15 -13.07
N LEU A 264 1.85 -20.07 -14.04
CA LEU A 264 1.16 -21.35 -14.02
C LEU A 264 1.62 -22.28 -12.88
N THR A 265 2.87 -22.14 -12.44
CA THR A 265 3.41 -22.90 -11.30
C THR A 265 2.65 -22.57 -10.01
N CYS A 266 2.53 -21.30 -9.66
CA CYS A 266 1.89 -20.87 -8.43
C CYS A 266 0.40 -21.21 -8.44
N SER A 267 -0.32 -20.84 -9.51
CA SER A 267 -1.76 -21.06 -9.62
C SER A 267 -2.15 -22.54 -9.49
N THR A 268 -1.44 -23.45 -10.18
CA THR A 268 -1.74 -24.90 -10.11
C THR A 268 -1.40 -25.49 -8.73
N CYS A 269 -0.25 -25.13 -8.18
CA CYS A 269 0.20 -25.62 -6.88
C CYS A 269 -0.74 -25.19 -5.75
N GLU A 270 -1.05 -23.89 -5.69
CA GLU A 270 -1.88 -23.34 -4.62
C GLU A 270 -3.32 -23.87 -4.66
N MET A 271 -3.93 -23.92 -5.84
CA MET A 271 -5.29 -24.46 -5.98
C MET A 271 -5.38 -25.92 -5.57
N GLY A 272 -4.38 -26.72 -5.94
CA GLY A 272 -4.29 -28.14 -5.55
C GLY A 272 -4.04 -28.33 -4.07
N SER A 273 -3.08 -27.60 -3.50
CA SER A 273 -2.74 -27.66 -2.08
C SER A 273 -3.90 -27.26 -1.18
N ARG A 274 -4.57 -26.12 -1.47
CA ARG A 274 -5.72 -25.64 -0.70
C ARG A 274 -6.93 -26.57 -0.73
N ALA A 275 -7.07 -27.39 -1.79
CA ALA A 275 -8.12 -28.38 -1.92
C ALA A 275 -7.72 -29.77 -1.43
N GLY A 276 -6.43 -30.04 -1.20
CA GLY A 276 -5.90 -31.35 -0.91
C GLY A 276 -5.97 -32.32 -2.09
N THR A 277 -5.97 -31.80 -3.33
CA THR A 277 -6.09 -32.52 -4.58
C THR A 277 -4.84 -32.40 -5.43
N GLY A 278 -4.75 -33.20 -6.51
CA GLY A 278 -3.73 -33.07 -7.54
C GLY A 278 -4.28 -32.36 -8.78
N ILE A 279 -3.35 -31.96 -9.66
CA ILE A 279 -3.65 -31.44 -11.01
C ILE A 279 -2.70 -32.12 -12.00
N ASP A 280 -3.26 -32.81 -13.02
CA ASP A 280 -2.53 -33.40 -14.14
C ASP A 280 -2.87 -32.62 -15.41
N PHE A 281 -1.89 -32.00 -16.06
CA PHE A 281 -2.08 -31.19 -17.24
C PHE A 281 -0.93 -31.29 -18.24
N ASP A 282 -1.19 -30.95 -19.51
CA ASP A 282 -0.22 -31.04 -20.60
C ASP A 282 0.03 -29.67 -21.23
N LEU A 283 1.28 -29.20 -21.19
CA LEU A 283 1.75 -27.93 -21.70
C LEU A 283 1.47 -27.70 -23.20
N LYS A 284 1.29 -28.78 -23.96
CA LYS A 284 0.92 -28.66 -25.37
C LYS A 284 -0.41 -27.95 -25.62
N TYR A 285 -1.28 -27.90 -24.57
CA TYR A 285 -2.58 -27.23 -24.66
C TYR A 285 -2.51 -25.78 -24.14
N VAL A 286 -1.42 -25.38 -23.47
CA VAL A 286 -1.25 -24.01 -22.99
C VAL A 286 -1.04 -23.08 -24.19
N PRO A 287 -1.91 -22.07 -24.39
CA PRO A 287 -1.73 -21.10 -25.47
C PRO A 287 -0.42 -20.34 -25.34
N GLN A 288 0.39 -20.33 -26.40
CA GLN A 288 1.71 -19.68 -26.42
C GLN A 288 1.75 -18.58 -27.49
N ARG A 289 2.38 -17.45 -27.20
CA ARG A 289 2.67 -16.40 -28.18
C ARG A 289 4.10 -16.43 -28.70
N ALA A 290 5.01 -17.12 -28.00
CA ALA A 290 6.39 -17.32 -28.41
C ALA A 290 6.59 -18.76 -28.88
N GLU A 291 7.25 -18.95 -30.02
CA GLU A 291 7.55 -20.28 -30.55
C GLU A 291 8.70 -20.95 -29.80
N GLY A 292 8.63 -22.30 -29.68
CA GLY A 292 9.70 -23.12 -29.14
C GLY A 292 9.97 -22.92 -27.65
N MET A 293 8.95 -22.56 -26.86
CA MET A 293 9.10 -22.47 -25.41
C MET A 293 9.32 -23.84 -24.79
N THR A 294 10.28 -23.91 -23.89
CA THR A 294 10.56 -25.13 -23.09
C THR A 294 9.53 -25.29 -21.97
N PRO A 295 9.36 -26.51 -21.40
CA PRO A 295 8.53 -26.70 -20.22
C PRO A 295 8.89 -25.77 -19.06
N TYR A 296 10.17 -25.56 -18.83
CA TYR A 296 10.70 -24.62 -17.86
C TYR A 296 10.18 -23.18 -18.09
N GLU A 297 10.31 -22.67 -19.33
CA GLU A 297 9.87 -21.32 -19.68
C GLU A 297 8.34 -21.16 -19.56
N ILE A 298 7.54 -22.18 -19.94
CA ILE A 298 6.08 -22.11 -19.85
C ILE A 298 5.61 -22.08 -18.39
N MET A 299 6.21 -22.92 -17.54
CA MET A 299 5.83 -23.00 -16.12
C MET A 299 6.19 -21.73 -15.33
N LEU A 300 7.33 -21.11 -15.65
CA LEU A 300 7.85 -19.96 -14.91
C LEU A 300 7.53 -18.60 -15.56
N SER A 301 6.84 -18.59 -16.69
CA SER A 301 6.40 -17.34 -17.33
C SER A 301 5.42 -16.60 -16.42
N GLU A 302 5.64 -15.30 -16.25
CA GLU A 302 4.75 -14.39 -15.53
C GLU A 302 4.02 -13.43 -16.48
N SER A 303 3.72 -13.88 -17.72
CA SER A 303 2.86 -13.12 -18.64
C SER A 303 1.57 -12.73 -17.94
N GLN A 304 1.20 -11.48 -18.07
CA GLN A 304 0.07 -10.87 -17.36
C GLN A 304 -1.27 -11.28 -18.00
N GLU A 305 -2.38 -10.89 -17.38
CA GLU A 305 -3.77 -11.07 -17.88
C GLU A 305 -4.14 -12.54 -18.13
N ARG A 306 -3.71 -13.44 -17.23
CA ARG A 306 -4.01 -14.87 -17.28
C ARG A 306 -4.65 -15.35 -15.99
N MET A 307 -5.62 -16.25 -16.11
CA MET A 307 -6.28 -16.90 -14.97
C MET A 307 -6.35 -18.40 -15.16
N LEU A 308 -6.40 -19.14 -14.06
CA LEU A 308 -6.65 -20.58 -14.02
C LEU A 308 -7.99 -20.83 -13.34
N LEU A 309 -8.89 -21.54 -14.03
CA LEU A 309 -10.21 -21.88 -13.55
C LEU A 309 -10.36 -23.38 -13.41
N VAL A 310 -11.19 -23.81 -12.48
CA VAL A 310 -11.69 -25.19 -12.40
C VAL A 310 -13.19 -25.13 -12.55
N ALA A 311 -13.73 -25.87 -13.53
CA ALA A 311 -15.16 -25.92 -13.79
C ALA A 311 -15.75 -27.29 -13.44
N GLU A 312 -17.05 -27.36 -13.21
CA GLU A 312 -17.76 -28.64 -13.08
C GLU A 312 -17.67 -29.45 -14.38
N LYS A 313 -17.32 -30.73 -14.26
CA LYS A 313 -17.20 -31.62 -15.39
C LYS A 313 -18.50 -31.70 -16.23
N GLY A 314 -18.37 -31.44 -17.52
CA GLY A 314 -19.48 -31.42 -18.46
C GLY A 314 -20.15 -30.06 -18.65
N ARG A 315 -19.74 -29.05 -17.83
CA ARG A 315 -20.24 -27.67 -17.94
C ARG A 315 -19.18 -26.68 -18.45
N GLU A 316 -18.01 -27.15 -18.86
CA GLU A 316 -16.92 -26.33 -19.39
C GLU A 316 -17.35 -25.51 -20.64
N HIS A 317 -18.33 -25.99 -21.41
CA HIS A 317 -18.88 -25.25 -22.55
C HIS A 317 -19.50 -23.90 -22.16
N GLU A 318 -20.12 -23.81 -20.98
CA GLU A 318 -20.67 -22.54 -20.46
C GLU A 318 -19.56 -21.50 -20.24
N VAL A 319 -18.41 -21.96 -19.73
CA VAL A 319 -17.22 -21.11 -19.56
C VAL A 319 -16.68 -20.66 -20.91
N PHE A 320 -16.50 -21.58 -21.85
CA PHE A 320 -16.00 -21.27 -23.19
C PHE A 320 -16.89 -20.28 -23.95
N ASP A 321 -18.21 -20.41 -23.85
CA ASP A 321 -19.15 -19.50 -24.49
C ASP A 321 -19.03 -18.07 -23.94
N VAL A 322 -18.85 -17.92 -22.62
CA VAL A 322 -18.61 -16.62 -21.98
C VAL A 322 -17.29 -16.00 -22.48
N PHE A 323 -16.17 -16.74 -22.41
CA PHE A 323 -14.87 -16.21 -22.84
C PHE A 323 -14.84 -15.89 -24.33
N LYS A 324 -15.46 -16.71 -25.16
CA LYS A 324 -15.63 -16.45 -26.60
C LYS A 324 -16.43 -15.18 -26.87
N LYS A 325 -17.50 -14.92 -26.09
CA LYS A 325 -18.28 -13.67 -26.17
C LYS A 325 -17.41 -12.46 -25.95
N TRP A 326 -16.47 -12.53 -25.01
CA TRP A 326 -15.52 -11.46 -24.67
C TRP A 326 -14.27 -11.43 -25.56
N GLY A 327 -14.13 -12.36 -26.52
CA GLY A 327 -13.01 -12.43 -27.45
C GLY A 327 -11.72 -12.94 -26.82
N LEU A 328 -11.82 -13.71 -25.73
CA LEU A 328 -10.70 -14.26 -24.98
C LEU A 328 -10.53 -15.76 -25.22
N ASP A 329 -9.28 -16.24 -25.15
CA ASP A 329 -8.97 -17.66 -25.18
C ASP A 329 -9.42 -18.34 -23.87
N ALA A 330 -10.00 -19.54 -24.00
CA ALA A 330 -10.30 -20.47 -22.92
C ALA A 330 -10.04 -21.89 -23.37
N VAL A 331 -9.14 -22.60 -22.71
CA VAL A 331 -8.68 -23.92 -23.14
C VAL A 331 -8.55 -24.85 -21.93
N THR A 332 -9.13 -26.04 -22.01
CA THR A 332 -8.87 -27.10 -21.04
C THR A 332 -7.44 -27.61 -21.22
N ILE A 333 -6.62 -27.45 -20.19
CA ILE A 333 -5.22 -27.88 -20.18
C ILE A 333 -5.01 -29.19 -19.42
N GLY A 334 -5.94 -29.56 -18.52
CA GLY A 334 -5.80 -30.73 -17.67
C GLY A 334 -7.04 -31.01 -16.83
N THR A 335 -6.85 -31.81 -15.78
CA THR A 335 -7.93 -32.24 -14.88
C THR A 335 -7.44 -32.33 -13.43
N VAL A 336 -8.40 -32.18 -12.50
CA VAL A 336 -8.18 -32.40 -11.07
C VAL A 336 -8.08 -33.88 -10.76
N THR A 337 -7.10 -34.31 -9.95
CA THR A 337 -6.85 -35.69 -9.54
C THR A 337 -6.96 -35.86 -8.01
N ASP A 338 -7.01 -37.11 -7.55
CA ASP A 338 -7.16 -37.47 -6.11
C ASP A 338 -5.83 -37.79 -5.41
N ASP A 339 -4.71 -37.73 -6.16
CA ASP A 339 -3.40 -38.18 -5.67
C ASP A 339 -2.55 -37.06 -5.00
N GLY A 340 -3.05 -35.82 -5.01
CA GLY A 340 -2.33 -34.66 -4.42
C GLY A 340 -1.08 -34.24 -5.20
N MET A 341 -0.88 -34.73 -6.42
CA MET A 341 0.30 -34.47 -7.24
C MET A 341 0.09 -33.31 -8.21
N LEU A 342 1.06 -32.45 -8.32
CA LEU A 342 1.25 -31.57 -9.48
C LEU A 342 1.99 -32.40 -10.56
N ARG A 343 1.28 -32.77 -11.60
CA ARG A 343 1.84 -33.55 -12.72
C ARG A 343 1.79 -32.72 -13.99
N VAL A 344 2.98 -32.32 -14.43
CA VAL A 344 3.15 -31.51 -15.65
C VAL A 344 3.64 -32.42 -16.77
N ARG A 345 2.92 -32.41 -17.88
CA ARG A 345 3.26 -33.14 -19.11
C ARG A 345 3.68 -32.18 -20.21
N ASN A 346 4.50 -32.66 -21.11
CA ASN A 346 4.80 -31.99 -22.36
C ASN A 346 4.66 -33.01 -23.51
N HIS A 347 3.65 -32.82 -24.35
CA HIS A 347 3.29 -33.78 -25.40
C HIS A 347 3.06 -35.23 -24.90
N GLY A 348 2.53 -35.37 -23.70
CA GLY A 348 2.25 -36.62 -23.01
C GLY A 348 3.34 -37.13 -22.09
N ASP A 349 4.59 -36.70 -22.26
CA ASP A 349 5.72 -37.07 -21.39
C ASP A 349 5.67 -36.27 -20.08
N VAL A 350 5.88 -36.93 -18.95
CA VAL A 350 5.93 -36.27 -17.64
C VAL A 350 7.26 -35.53 -17.50
N VAL A 351 7.23 -34.22 -17.33
CA VAL A 351 8.39 -33.33 -17.18
C VAL A 351 8.56 -32.83 -15.74
N ALA A 352 7.48 -32.85 -14.94
CA ALA A 352 7.52 -32.62 -13.50
C ALA A 352 6.44 -33.44 -12.79
N GLU A 353 6.78 -34.00 -11.63
CA GLU A 353 5.86 -34.72 -10.76
C GLU A 353 6.23 -34.47 -9.30
N ILE A 354 5.43 -33.63 -8.62
CA ILE A 354 5.71 -33.10 -7.28
C ILE A 354 4.41 -33.13 -6.47
N LYS A 355 4.48 -33.43 -5.18
CA LYS A 355 3.32 -33.24 -4.31
C LYS A 355 3.03 -31.76 -4.12
N ASN A 356 1.78 -31.34 -4.31
CA ASN A 356 1.37 -29.94 -4.08
C ASN A 356 1.71 -29.47 -2.65
N HIS A 357 1.51 -30.32 -1.66
CA HIS A 357 1.88 -30.06 -0.26
C HIS A 357 3.37 -29.71 -0.10
N ASP A 358 4.26 -30.43 -0.79
CA ASP A 358 5.71 -30.23 -0.66
C ASP A 358 6.14 -28.86 -1.23
N LEU A 359 5.44 -28.36 -2.25
CA LEU A 359 5.69 -27.03 -2.81
C LEU A 359 5.16 -25.91 -1.91
N ALA A 360 3.92 -26.04 -1.41
CA ALA A 360 3.24 -24.97 -0.71
C ALA A 360 3.58 -24.90 0.79
N GLU A 361 3.72 -26.06 1.48
CA GLU A 361 3.82 -26.08 2.94
C GLU A 361 5.20 -26.50 3.45
N GLU A 362 6.02 -27.19 2.64
CA GLU A 362 7.34 -27.67 3.04
C GLU A 362 8.48 -26.69 2.72
N ALA A 363 8.17 -25.48 2.22
CA ALA A 363 9.17 -24.43 2.07
C ALA A 363 9.89 -24.20 3.41
N PRO A 364 11.22 -24.09 3.43
CA PRO A 364 11.95 -23.82 4.67
C PRO A 364 11.44 -22.56 5.35
N MET A 365 11.27 -22.61 6.66
CA MET A 365 11.01 -21.44 7.48
C MET A 365 12.26 -21.12 8.28
N TYR A 366 12.81 -19.93 8.09
CA TYR A 366 14.01 -19.48 8.77
C TYR A 366 13.66 -18.61 9.98
N ASP A 367 14.09 -19.02 11.16
CA ASP A 367 14.19 -18.14 12.32
C ASP A 367 15.54 -17.42 12.24
N ARG A 368 15.54 -16.31 11.49
CA ARG A 368 16.79 -15.59 11.23
C ARG A 368 17.26 -14.87 12.49
N PRO A 369 18.59 -14.84 12.74
CA PRO A 369 19.13 -14.08 13.86
C PRO A 369 18.70 -12.62 13.78
N HIS A 370 18.16 -12.11 14.87
CA HIS A 370 17.83 -10.71 15.04
C HIS A 370 18.12 -10.30 16.50
N GLY A 371 18.68 -9.12 16.67
CA GLY A 371 18.96 -8.54 17.97
C GLY A 371 18.03 -7.39 18.29
N VAL A 372 18.47 -6.47 19.17
CA VAL A 372 17.86 -5.14 19.27
C VAL A 372 18.15 -4.41 17.96
N ALA A 373 17.15 -3.78 17.36
CA ALA A 373 17.30 -3.04 16.10
C ALA A 373 18.43 -1.99 16.25
N PRO A 374 19.54 -2.15 15.54
CA PRO A 374 20.74 -1.39 15.83
C PRO A 374 20.78 -0.04 15.13
N TYR A 375 19.85 0.22 14.21
CA TYR A 375 19.83 1.53 13.61
C TYR A 375 19.21 2.51 14.59
N ARG A 376 20.08 3.17 15.33
CA ARG A 376 19.75 4.40 16.01
C ARG A 376 20.58 5.50 15.35
N PRO A 377 20.01 6.70 15.15
CA PRO A 377 20.80 7.81 14.65
C PRO A 377 22.03 8.02 15.53
N ALA A 378 23.09 8.54 14.93
CA ALA A 378 24.34 8.78 15.63
C ALA A 378 24.18 9.72 16.85
N ALA A 379 23.12 10.55 16.84
CA ALA A 379 22.77 11.45 17.93
C ALA A 379 21.35 11.14 18.45
N MET A 380 21.23 10.92 19.76
CA MET A 380 19.93 10.81 20.44
C MET A 380 19.35 12.18 20.80
N GLU A 381 20.21 13.18 21.03
CA GLU A 381 19.83 14.55 21.28
C GLU A 381 20.07 15.43 20.05
N MET A 382 19.38 16.55 19.97
CA MET A 382 19.58 17.51 18.87
C MET A 382 21.06 18.00 18.87
N PRO A 383 21.76 17.90 17.73
CA PRO A 383 23.13 18.39 17.64
C PRO A 383 23.23 19.88 17.98
N GLU A 384 24.25 20.26 18.75
CA GLU A 384 24.49 21.67 19.16
C GLU A 384 24.54 22.66 17.99
N ALA A 385 25.04 22.23 16.83
CA ALA A 385 25.05 23.03 15.61
C ALA A 385 23.66 23.48 15.15
N HIS A 386 22.60 22.73 15.48
CA HIS A 386 21.24 23.11 15.13
C HIS A 386 20.68 24.18 16.09
N ALA A 387 21.03 24.19 17.33
CA ALA A 387 20.62 25.24 18.28
C ALA A 387 21.01 26.64 17.76
N ALA A 388 22.22 26.78 17.20
CA ALA A 388 22.65 28.03 16.57
C ALA A 388 21.85 28.39 15.31
N LYS A 389 21.40 27.40 14.54
CA LYS A 389 20.55 27.59 13.34
C LYS A 389 19.13 28.02 13.70
N LEU A 390 18.62 27.69 14.86
CA LEU A 390 17.26 28.03 15.31
C LEU A 390 17.15 29.48 15.81
N ALA A 391 18.25 30.09 16.25
CA ALA A 391 18.23 31.44 16.76
C ALA A 391 17.95 32.49 15.68
N GLY A 392 16.87 33.27 15.85
CA GLY A 392 16.53 34.40 14.97
C GLY A 392 16.01 33.98 13.58
N ARG A 393 15.44 32.79 13.46
CA ARG A 393 14.88 32.31 12.18
C ARG A 393 13.67 33.12 11.72
N ASP A 394 13.49 33.16 10.42
CA ASP A 394 12.25 33.59 9.76
C ASP A 394 11.33 32.37 9.57
N TRP A 395 10.42 32.19 10.53
CA TRP A 395 9.46 31.07 10.53
C TRP A 395 8.47 31.12 9.35
N THR A 396 8.24 32.29 8.77
CA THR A 396 7.46 32.41 7.53
C THR A 396 8.20 31.82 6.34
N ALA A 397 9.49 32.10 6.22
CA ALA A 397 10.33 31.52 5.18
C ALA A 397 10.46 29.99 5.34
N ASP A 398 10.58 29.51 6.60
CA ASP A 398 10.61 28.07 6.89
C ASP A 398 9.31 27.37 6.51
N LEU A 399 8.14 27.95 6.81
CA LEU A 399 6.85 27.41 6.40
C LEU A 399 6.75 27.35 4.86
N LEU A 400 7.17 28.40 4.15
CA LEU A 400 7.17 28.38 2.67
C LEU A 400 8.10 27.31 2.10
N ALA A 401 9.27 27.10 2.70
CA ALA A 401 10.19 26.03 2.31
C ALA A 401 9.58 24.64 2.54
N LEU A 402 8.86 24.45 3.64
CA LEU A 402 8.17 23.19 3.96
C LEU A 402 7.04 22.91 2.96
N VAL A 403 6.08 23.84 2.77
CA VAL A 403 4.95 23.62 1.85
C VAL A 403 5.38 23.54 0.37
N GLY A 404 6.58 24.01 0.03
CA GLY A 404 7.22 23.87 -1.29
C GLY A 404 8.13 22.65 -1.40
N SER A 405 8.30 21.85 -0.33
CA SER A 405 9.12 20.64 -0.36
C SER A 405 8.43 19.50 -1.12
N GLY A 406 9.21 18.52 -1.56
CA GLY A 406 8.67 17.38 -2.31
C GLY A 406 7.57 16.62 -1.56
N ASP A 407 7.73 16.44 -0.26
CA ASP A 407 6.78 15.67 0.57
C ASP A 407 5.50 16.45 0.86
N LEU A 408 5.59 17.74 1.17
CA LEU A 408 4.47 18.55 1.64
C LEU A 408 3.79 19.39 0.55
N CYS A 409 4.37 19.47 -0.64
CA CYS A 409 3.73 20.19 -1.75
C CYS A 409 2.54 19.42 -2.32
N SER A 410 1.68 20.13 -3.03
CA SER A 410 0.53 19.54 -3.73
C SER A 410 0.97 18.42 -4.68
N LYS A 411 0.34 17.26 -4.57
CA LYS A 411 0.53 16.12 -5.48
C LYS A 411 -0.39 16.18 -6.71
N ARG A 412 -0.94 17.37 -7.02
CA ARG A 412 -1.88 17.57 -8.12
C ARG A 412 -1.35 17.05 -9.45
N TRP A 413 -0.06 17.28 -9.76
CA TRP A 413 0.59 16.76 -10.97
C TRP A 413 0.49 15.22 -11.08
N ILE A 414 0.46 14.50 -9.95
CA ILE A 414 0.30 13.04 -9.92
C ILE A 414 -1.16 12.68 -10.16
N TRP A 415 -2.05 13.09 -9.25
CA TRP A 415 -3.42 12.60 -9.24
C TRP A 415 -4.30 13.16 -10.37
N GLU A 416 -3.98 14.27 -11.01
CA GLU A 416 -4.73 14.75 -12.19
C GLU A 416 -4.51 13.87 -13.44
N GLN A 417 -3.52 12.95 -13.44
CA GLN A 417 -3.33 11.94 -14.48
C GLN A 417 -4.23 10.72 -14.26
N TYR A 418 -4.78 10.56 -13.06
CA TYR A 418 -5.66 9.46 -12.70
C TYR A 418 -7.12 9.82 -12.92
N ASP A 419 -7.90 8.90 -13.52
CA ASP A 419 -9.35 9.04 -13.52
C ASP A 419 -9.92 8.58 -12.17
N TYR A 420 -9.99 9.50 -11.21
CA TYR A 420 -10.52 9.21 -9.87
C TYR A 420 -12.05 9.27 -9.80
N GLN A 421 -12.76 9.58 -10.92
CA GLN A 421 -14.21 9.69 -10.98
C GLN A 421 -14.89 8.58 -11.80
N VAL A 422 -14.14 7.77 -12.53
CA VAL A 422 -14.70 6.69 -13.35
C VAL A 422 -15.63 5.81 -12.50
N ARG A 423 -16.73 5.35 -13.06
CA ARG A 423 -17.83 4.61 -12.41
C ARG A 423 -18.65 5.43 -11.40
N THR A 424 -18.31 6.69 -11.12
CA THR A 424 -19.07 7.63 -10.29
C THR A 424 -19.37 7.18 -8.86
N ASN A 425 -18.49 6.36 -8.27
CA ASN A 425 -18.58 5.93 -6.87
C ASN A 425 -17.85 6.86 -5.91
N THR A 426 -16.88 7.65 -6.40
CA THR A 426 -16.06 8.52 -5.57
C THR A 426 -16.87 9.65 -4.98
N VAL A 427 -16.95 9.69 -3.65
CA VAL A 427 -17.58 10.77 -2.88
C VAL A 427 -16.54 11.84 -2.56
N ALA A 428 -15.35 11.40 -2.13
CA ALA A 428 -14.18 12.25 -1.92
C ALA A 428 -12.96 11.53 -2.50
N GLY A 429 -12.26 12.24 -3.40
CA GLY A 429 -11.03 11.79 -4.04
C GLY A 429 -9.79 12.42 -3.40
N PRO A 430 -8.71 12.62 -4.18
CA PRO A 430 -7.47 13.21 -3.68
C PRO A 430 -7.70 14.62 -3.07
N GLY A 431 -7.00 14.90 -1.96
CA GLY A 431 -7.02 16.20 -1.28
C GLY A 431 -7.81 16.24 0.03
N LEU A 432 -8.23 15.08 0.57
CA LEU A 432 -8.70 14.92 1.94
C LEU A 432 -7.82 13.93 2.68
N ASP A 433 -7.97 13.86 4.01
CA ASP A 433 -7.22 12.92 4.86
C ASP A 433 -7.54 11.45 4.56
N ALA A 434 -8.72 11.16 4.04
CA ALA A 434 -9.11 9.84 3.55
C ALA A 434 -9.93 9.94 2.26
N SER A 435 -9.75 8.97 1.36
CA SER A 435 -10.59 8.83 0.17
C SER A 435 -11.87 8.10 0.50
N ILE A 436 -12.99 8.49 -0.13
CA ILE A 436 -14.32 7.91 0.18
C ILE A 436 -14.99 7.46 -1.11
N VAL A 437 -15.43 6.19 -1.13
CA VAL A 437 -16.27 5.63 -2.20
C VAL A 437 -17.59 5.13 -1.64
N ARG A 438 -18.69 5.45 -2.31
CA ARG A 438 -20.00 4.91 -1.96
C ARG A 438 -20.20 3.51 -2.52
N ILE A 439 -20.92 2.69 -1.79
CA ILE A 439 -21.41 1.42 -2.31
C ILE A 439 -22.83 1.65 -2.85
N LYS A 440 -22.98 1.61 -4.18
CA LYS A 440 -24.26 1.84 -4.85
C LYS A 440 -25.33 0.90 -4.32
N GLU A 441 -26.57 1.38 -4.28
CA GLU A 441 -27.73 0.65 -3.77
C GLU A 441 -27.73 0.38 -2.24
N THR A 442 -26.80 0.98 -1.51
CA THR A 442 -26.73 0.97 -0.05
C THR A 442 -26.60 2.39 0.50
N GLU A 443 -26.73 2.52 1.83
CA GLU A 443 -26.43 3.77 2.54
C GLU A 443 -24.96 3.81 3.05
N THR A 444 -24.13 2.82 2.68
CA THR A 444 -22.78 2.66 3.18
C THR A 444 -21.77 3.25 2.20
N SER A 445 -20.78 3.96 2.74
CA SER A 445 -19.54 4.34 2.08
C SER A 445 -18.34 3.74 2.78
N ILE A 446 -17.29 3.49 2.00
CA ILE A 446 -16.00 3.03 2.48
C ILE A 446 -15.03 4.19 2.41
N ALA A 447 -14.43 4.53 3.53
CA ALA A 447 -13.27 5.42 3.59
C ALA A 447 -11.98 4.59 3.61
N MET A 448 -10.92 5.11 3.01
CA MET A 448 -9.63 4.43 2.87
C MET A 448 -8.51 5.42 3.15
N SER A 449 -7.51 4.98 3.94
CA SER A 449 -6.27 5.72 4.17
C SER A 449 -5.09 4.78 3.97
N LEU A 450 -4.03 5.29 3.33
CA LEU A 450 -2.70 4.66 3.27
C LEU A 450 -1.72 5.54 4.02
N ASP A 451 -0.80 4.93 4.77
CA ASP A 451 0.28 5.65 5.43
C ASP A 451 1.52 4.79 5.60
N GLY A 452 2.69 5.43 5.63
CA GLY A 452 3.98 4.82 5.91
C GLY A 452 5.07 5.86 6.11
N ASN A 453 5.70 5.88 7.29
CA ASN A 453 6.72 6.87 7.64
C ASN A 453 8.07 6.22 7.93
N ALA A 454 8.97 6.25 6.92
CA ALA A 454 10.31 5.68 7.05
C ALA A 454 11.20 6.44 8.03
N ARG A 455 11.01 7.76 8.18
CA ARG A 455 11.79 8.58 9.13
C ARG A 455 11.50 8.18 10.57
N TYR A 456 10.24 7.94 10.90
CA TYR A 456 9.88 7.45 12.23
C TYR A 456 10.37 6.01 12.44
N SER A 457 10.20 5.17 11.42
CA SER A 457 10.57 3.75 11.49
C SER A 457 12.08 3.53 11.58
N VAL A 458 12.91 4.39 10.98
CA VAL A 458 14.37 4.29 11.11
C VAL A 458 14.86 4.74 12.49
N LEU A 459 14.16 5.69 13.14
CA LEU A 459 14.44 6.10 14.50
C LEU A 459 14.04 5.03 15.53
N ASP A 460 12.85 4.47 15.37
CA ASP A 460 12.34 3.37 16.18
C ASP A 460 11.31 2.57 15.36
N PRO A 461 11.66 1.37 14.85
CA PRO A 461 10.78 0.60 13.99
C PRO A 461 9.44 0.23 14.65
N ARG A 462 9.43 -0.03 15.96
CA ARG A 462 8.21 -0.39 16.68
C ARG A 462 7.29 0.80 16.90
N GLU A 463 7.83 1.92 17.38
CA GLU A 463 7.03 3.13 17.59
C GLU A 463 6.60 3.76 16.27
N GLY A 464 7.47 3.77 15.24
CA GLY A 464 7.12 4.20 13.88
C GLY A 464 5.94 3.39 13.32
N ALA A 465 5.96 2.07 13.48
CA ALA A 465 4.86 1.22 13.05
C ALA A 465 3.53 1.47 13.81
N LYS A 466 3.59 1.81 15.10
CA LYS A 466 2.37 2.22 15.85
C LYS A 466 1.82 3.55 15.36
N LEU A 467 2.69 4.51 15.06
CA LEU A 467 2.31 5.84 14.58
C LEU A 467 1.54 5.78 13.27
N ILE A 468 1.98 4.98 12.28
CA ILE A 468 1.26 4.85 11.00
C ILE A 468 -0.13 4.21 11.17
N VAL A 469 -0.31 3.26 12.09
CA VAL A 469 -1.65 2.72 12.39
C VAL A 469 -2.55 3.79 13.00
N ALA A 470 -2.02 4.55 13.96
CA ALA A 470 -2.75 5.64 14.62
C ALA A 470 -3.16 6.72 13.62
N GLU A 471 -2.27 7.10 12.71
CA GLU A 471 -2.50 8.10 11.67
C GLU A 471 -3.57 7.66 10.68
N CYS A 472 -3.46 6.46 10.09
CA CYS A 472 -4.53 5.91 9.25
C CYS A 472 -5.90 5.93 9.94
N CYS A 473 -5.97 5.51 11.22
CA CYS A 473 -7.21 5.51 11.99
C CYS A 473 -7.72 6.92 12.25
N ARG A 474 -6.85 7.91 12.47
CA ARG A 474 -7.19 9.32 12.66
C ARG A 474 -7.73 9.93 11.37
N ASN A 475 -7.05 9.71 10.23
CA ASN A 475 -7.48 10.14 8.91
C ASN A 475 -8.89 9.68 8.58
N LEU A 476 -9.18 8.40 8.83
CA LEU A 476 -10.53 7.85 8.68
C LEU A 476 -11.54 8.51 9.64
N SER A 477 -11.13 8.76 10.87
CA SER A 477 -12.01 9.35 11.90
C SER A 477 -12.34 10.81 11.61
N VAL A 478 -11.42 11.57 11.02
CA VAL A 478 -11.62 12.99 10.62
C VAL A 478 -12.70 13.12 9.54
N VAL A 479 -12.84 12.16 8.66
CA VAL A 479 -13.95 12.13 7.68
C VAL A 479 -15.23 11.45 8.22
N GLY A 480 -15.22 11.01 9.49
CA GLY A 480 -16.35 10.41 10.17
C GLY A 480 -16.46 8.88 10.03
N ALA A 481 -15.47 8.21 9.44
CA ALA A 481 -15.48 6.77 9.29
C ALA A 481 -14.97 6.04 10.54
N VAL A 482 -15.51 4.85 10.78
CA VAL A 482 -15.04 3.94 11.83
C VAL A 482 -14.05 2.97 11.21
N PRO A 483 -12.76 2.97 11.60
CA PRO A 483 -11.76 1.98 11.15
C PRO A 483 -12.21 0.57 11.49
N VAL A 484 -12.08 -0.41 10.57
CA VAL A 484 -12.60 -1.76 10.77
C VAL A 484 -11.64 -2.89 10.39
N ALA A 485 -10.72 -2.67 9.48
CA ALA A 485 -9.74 -3.68 9.08
C ALA A 485 -8.56 -3.05 8.32
N ALA A 486 -7.44 -3.76 8.27
CA ALA A 486 -6.20 -3.32 7.68
C ALA A 486 -5.58 -4.34 6.70
N THR A 487 -4.71 -3.85 5.83
CA THR A 487 -3.77 -4.62 5.01
C THR A 487 -2.40 -3.95 5.06
N ASN A 488 -1.32 -4.72 5.07
CA ASN A 488 0.03 -4.17 5.21
C ASN A 488 0.93 -4.53 4.02
N ASN A 489 1.88 -3.65 3.73
CA ASN A 489 3.01 -3.95 2.85
C ASN A 489 4.31 -3.58 3.55
N LEU A 490 5.16 -4.56 3.79
CA LEU A 490 6.38 -4.42 4.58
C LEU A 490 7.59 -4.38 3.65
N ASN A 491 8.19 -3.19 3.47
CA ASN A 491 9.33 -2.99 2.58
C ASN A 491 10.62 -2.84 3.42
N PHE A 492 11.54 -3.79 3.28
CA PHE A 492 12.80 -3.83 4.04
C PHE A 492 13.97 -4.30 3.16
N GLY A 493 15.19 -4.09 3.61
CA GLY A 493 16.40 -4.59 2.99
C GLY A 493 16.56 -6.11 3.13
N ASN A 494 17.78 -6.59 3.08
CA ASN A 494 18.13 -8.01 3.12
C ASN A 494 17.89 -8.61 4.53
N PRO A 495 16.95 -9.58 4.68
CA PRO A 495 16.60 -10.18 5.97
C PRO A 495 17.70 -11.12 6.53
N GLU A 496 18.74 -11.41 5.75
CA GLU A 496 19.89 -12.18 6.22
C GLU A 496 20.84 -11.35 7.10
N ARG A 497 20.69 -10.03 7.05
CA ARG A 497 21.37 -9.08 7.94
C ARG A 497 20.60 -8.96 9.24
N PRO A 498 21.20 -9.32 10.41
CA PRO A 498 20.49 -9.32 11.69
C PRO A 498 19.87 -7.99 12.08
N GLU A 499 20.48 -6.86 11.69
CA GLU A 499 19.97 -5.53 11.93
C GLU A 499 18.70 -5.24 11.11
N ILE A 500 18.64 -5.67 9.86
CA ILE A 500 17.44 -5.51 9.00
C ILE A 500 16.32 -6.42 9.49
N MET A 501 16.67 -7.64 9.85
CA MET A 501 15.69 -8.58 10.43
C MET A 501 15.10 -8.05 11.74
N ALA A 502 15.92 -7.40 12.59
CA ALA A 502 15.45 -6.76 13.81
C ALA A 502 14.45 -5.62 13.50
N GLN A 503 14.72 -4.79 12.50
CA GLN A 503 13.79 -3.72 12.06
C GLN A 503 12.44 -4.32 11.61
N LEU A 504 12.45 -5.39 10.84
CA LEU A 504 11.24 -6.08 10.38
C LEU A 504 10.42 -6.64 11.57
N VAL A 505 11.08 -7.33 12.49
CA VAL A 505 10.43 -7.94 13.67
C VAL A 505 9.81 -6.87 14.56
N GLU A 506 10.55 -5.81 14.88
CA GLU A 506 10.07 -4.69 15.70
C GLU A 506 8.88 -3.96 15.03
N SER A 507 8.92 -3.74 13.71
CA SER A 507 7.80 -3.15 12.98
C SER A 507 6.56 -4.05 13.02
N ILE A 508 6.70 -5.35 12.84
CA ILE A 508 5.57 -6.31 12.95
C ILE A 508 4.97 -6.28 14.38
N GLU A 509 5.80 -6.18 15.41
CA GLU A 509 5.32 -6.08 16.79
C GLU A 509 4.60 -4.75 17.05
N GLY A 510 5.09 -3.64 16.49
CA GLY A 510 4.43 -2.34 16.53
C GLY A 510 3.05 -2.35 15.86
N LEU A 511 2.98 -2.89 14.64
CA LEU A 511 1.71 -3.09 13.93
C LEU A 511 0.73 -3.96 14.73
N ARG A 512 1.22 -5.08 15.30
CA ARG A 512 0.40 -5.96 16.14
C ARG A 512 -0.21 -5.20 17.31
N ASP A 513 0.62 -4.49 18.07
CA ASP A 513 0.19 -3.79 19.28
C ASP A 513 -0.86 -2.72 18.96
N ALA A 514 -0.64 -1.93 17.93
CA ALA A 514 -1.55 -0.85 17.53
C ALA A 514 -2.84 -1.40 16.87
N CYS A 515 -2.74 -2.40 15.98
CA CYS A 515 -3.93 -2.99 15.35
C CYS A 515 -4.83 -3.71 16.36
N ILE A 516 -4.27 -4.31 17.41
CA ILE A 516 -5.06 -4.85 18.53
C ILE A 516 -5.75 -3.71 19.28
N HIS A 517 -5.03 -2.64 19.60
CA HIS A 517 -5.55 -1.52 20.36
C HIS A 517 -6.68 -0.77 19.64
N PHE A 518 -6.51 -0.50 18.34
CA PHE A 518 -7.49 0.19 17.50
C PHE A 518 -8.53 -0.74 16.85
N GLU A 519 -8.48 -2.04 17.13
CA GLU A 519 -9.44 -3.04 16.65
C GLU A 519 -9.51 -3.14 15.12
N THR A 520 -8.35 -3.02 14.46
CA THR A 520 -8.18 -3.10 13.01
C THR A 520 -7.41 -4.37 12.61
N PRO A 521 -8.08 -5.54 12.56
CA PRO A 521 -7.41 -6.79 12.18
C PRO A 521 -6.82 -6.70 10.78
N ILE A 522 -5.66 -7.35 10.58
CA ILE A 522 -4.98 -7.44 9.29
C ILE A 522 -5.54 -8.64 8.53
N THR A 523 -6.19 -8.39 7.40
CA THR A 523 -6.88 -9.41 6.60
C THR A 523 -6.02 -10.00 5.48
N GLY A 524 -4.89 -9.37 5.18
CA GLY A 524 -3.95 -9.76 4.15
C GLY A 524 -2.81 -8.77 4.06
N GLY A 525 -1.86 -9.02 3.19
CA GLY A 525 -0.74 -8.12 2.98
C GLY A 525 0.37 -8.74 2.15
N ASN A 526 1.47 -8.01 2.00
CA ASN A 526 2.66 -8.40 1.27
C ASN A 526 3.92 -8.06 2.06
N VAL A 527 5.00 -8.77 1.81
CA VAL A 527 6.34 -8.45 2.32
C VAL A 527 7.31 -8.39 1.16
N SER A 528 7.93 -7.23 0.98
CA SER A 528 8.97 -6.97 0.00
C SER A 528 10.32 -6.85 0.72
N LEU A 529 11.20 -7.79 0.48
CA LEU A 529 12.55 -7.84 1.06
C LEU A 529 13.62 -7.65 0.00
N TYR A 530 14.88 -7.56 0.42
CA TYR A 530 16.03 -7.31 -0.46
C TYR A 530 15.94 -5.96 -1.21
N ASN A 531 15.21 -4.97 -0.65
CA ASN A 531 15.21 -3.62 -1.20
C ASN A 531 16.55 -2.95 -0.86
N GLU A 532 17.60 -3.34 -1.56
CA GLU A 532 18.97 -2.84 -1.43
C GLU A 532 19.55 -2.57 -2.80
N THR A 533 20.36 -1.52 -2.90
CA THR A 533 21.09 -1.15 -4.11
C THR A 533 22.54 -0.97 -3.77
N LEU A 534 23.44 -1.78 -4.38
CA LEU A 534 24.88 -1.76 -4.15
C LEU A 534 25.26 -1.90 -2.66
N GLY A 535 24.50 -2.71 -1.89
CA GLY A 535 24.72 -2.96 -0.46
C GLY A 535 24.10 -1.93 0.49
N GLU A 536 23.47 -0.88 -0.03
CA GLU A 536 22.74 0.10 0.76
C GLU A 536 21.25 -0.24 0.80
N ALA A 537 20.75 -0.51 2.01
CA ALA A 537 19.33 -0.82 2.23
C ALA A 537 18.48 0.45 2.27
N ILE A 538 17.23 0.33 1.82
CA ILE A 538 16.21 1.35 2.14
C ILE A 538 16.02 1.42 3.67
N TRP A 539 15.50 2.55 4.15
CA TRP A 539 15.02 2.61 5.53
C TRP A 539 13.81 1.68 5.72
N PRO A 540 13.58 1.16 6.94
CA PRO A 540 12.41 0.34 7.23
C PRO A 540 11.14 1.10 6.86
N THR A 541 10.38 0.56 5.92
CA THR A 541 9.20 1.23 5.36
C THR A 541 7.99 0.29 5.42
N PRO A 542 7.42 0.07 6.61
CA PRO A 542 6.10 -0.53 6.70
C PRO A 542 5.08 0.46 6.12
N VAL A 543 4.23 -0.02 5.21
CA VAL A 543 3.08 0.70 4.66
C VAL A 543 1.82 -0.02 5.10
N LEU A 544 0.83 0.74 5.53
CA LEU A 544 -0.44 0.20 5.99
C LEU A 544 -1.59 0.85 5.22
N GLY A 545 -2.58 0.04 4.82
CA GLY A 545 -3.87 0.51 4.35
C GLY A 545 -4.96 0.13 5.32
N ILE A 546 -5.76 1.10 5.77
CA ILE A 546 -6.93 0.84 6.63
C ILE A 546 -8.21 1.25 5.91
N VAL A 547 -9.22 0.41 6.02
CA VAL A 547 -10.58 0.70 5.55
C VAL A 547 -11.48 1.03 6.73
N GLY A 548 -12.34 2.00 6.52
CA GLY A 548 -13.33 2.44 7.50
C GLY A 548 -14.73 2.47 6.92
N LEU A 549 -15.74 2.28 7.77
CA LEU A 549 -17.15 2.29 7.39
C LEU A 549 -17.81 3.59 7.85
N MET A 550 -18.62 4.16 6.98
CA MET A 550 -19.46 5.32 7.32
C MET A 550 -20.78 5.27 6.55
N LYS A 551 -21.78 5.99 7.03
CA LYS A 551 -22.97 6.26 6.22
C LYS A 551 -22.59 7.22 5.09
N THR A 552 -23.24 7.07 3.95
CA THR A 552 -23.03 7.98 2.81
C THR A 552 -23.49 9.41 3.20
N ALA A 553 -22.54 10.27 3.43
CA ALA A 553 -22.71 11.67 3.75
C ALA A 553 -21.57 12.47 3.13
N ALA A 554 -21.75 13.78 2.94
CA ALA A 554 -20.64 14.65 2.57
C ALA A 554 -19.71 14.79 3.79
N PRO A 555 -18.42 14.46 3.68
CA PRO A 555 -17.45 14.69 4.75
C PRO A 555 -17.25 16.20 4.97
N ALA A 556 -16.77 16.55 6.16
CA ALA A 556 -16.26 17.90 6.38
C ALA A 556 -15.07 18.15 5.44
N PRO A 557 -15.00 19.29 4.75
CA PRO A 557 -13.85 19.63 3.92
C PRO A 557 -12.60 19.80 4.79
N LEU A 558 -11.42 19.54 4.23
CA LEU A 558 -10.15 19.83 4.87
C LEU A 558 -9.94 21.35 5.02
N ALA A 559 -10.17 22.09 3.94
CA ALA A 559 -9.91 23.53 3.89
C ALA A 559 -11.01 24.36 4.56
N PHE A 560 -10.61 25.51 5.13
CA PHE A 560 -11.52 26.51 5.65
C PHE A 560 -12.46 27.01 4.56
N ALA A 561 -13.76 26.98 4.83
CA ALA A 561 -14.78 27.37 3.85
C ALA A 561 -15.35 28.77 4.08
N ASN A 562 -15.35 29.26 5.32
CA ASN A 562 -16.01 30.51 5.72
C ASN A 562 -15.13 31.35 6.65
N GLU A 563 -15.30 32.66 6.59
CA GLU A 563 -14.66 33.59 7.55
C GLU A 563 -15.39 33.61 8.89
N ASN A 564 -14.68 34.12 9.91
CA ASN A 564 -15.21 34.36 11.27
C ASN A 564 -15.72 33.04 11.90
N ARG A 565 -15.02 31.95 11.66
CA ARG A 565 -15.21 30.66 12.35
C ARG A 565 -14.16 30.52 13.42
N ASP A 566 -14.53 29.97 14.56
CA ASP A 566 -13.55 29.57 15.55
C ASP A 566 -12.64 28.52 14.96
N VAL A 567 -11.36 28.68 15.09
CA VAL A 567 -10.35 27.66 14.78
C VAL A 567 -10.01 26.95 16.09
N VAL A 568 -10.22 25.64 16.11
CA VAL A 568 -10.13 24.79 17.30
C VAL A 568 -9.11 23.68 17.08
N MET A 569 -8.29 23.47 18.08
CA MET A 569 -7.42 22.31 18.19
C MET A 569 -8.08 21.28 19.14
N LEU A 570 -8.57 20.21 18.57
CA LEU A 570 -9.05 19.05 19.33
C LEU A 570 -7.86 18.12 19.62
N GLY A 571 -7.70 17.68 20.87
CA GLY A 571 -6.52 17.00 21.36
C GLY A 571 -5.49 17.94 22.00
N GLY A 572 -5.76 19.25 22.01
CA GLY A 572 -4.88 20.27 22.59
C GLY A 572 -3.70 20.65 21.70
N LEU A 573 -2.78 21.44 22.23
CA LEU A 573 -1.59 21.88 21.49
C LEU A 573 -0.49 20.82 21.43
N GLY A 574 -0.63 19.74 22.19
CA GLY A 574 0.39 18.72 22.35
C GLY A 574 1.62 19.22 23.10
N GLY A 575 2.63 18.37 23.17
CA GLY A 575 3.93 18.70 23.76
C GLY A 575 5.02 17.95 23.01
N ALA A 576 6.17 18.58 22.87
CA ALA A 576 7.34 17.99 22.26
C ALA A 576 8.61 18.54 22.89
N ASP A 577 9.69 17.81 22.72
CA ASP A 577 11.04 18.24 22.99
C ASP A 577 11.92 18.12 21.75
N HIS A 578 13.13 18.67 21.80
CA HIS A 578 14.04 18.64 20.66
C HIS A 578 14.55 17.24 20.32
N GLN A 579 14.48 16.28 21.23
CA GLN A 579 14.81 14.89 20.96
C GLN A 579 13.83 14.24 19.96
N ARG A 580 12.56 14.70 19.96
CA ARG A 580 11.49 14.19 19.09
C ARG A 580 11.22 15.05 17.86
N LEU A 581 12.06 16.06 17.62
CA LEU A 581 11.98 16.91 16.43
C LEU A 581 12.74 16.29 15.25
N GLY A 582 13.73 15.43 15.51
CA GLY A 582 14.68 14.96 14.49
C GLY A 582 14.09 14.04 13.40
N GLY A 583 12.91 13.45 13.63
CA GLY A 583 12.18 12.67 12.62
C GLY A 583 11.26 13.48 11.71
N THR A 584 11.02 14.76 12.04
CA THR A 584 10.01 15.61 11.37
C THR A 584 10.46 16.13 10.00
N GLN A 585 9.49 16.61 9.22
CA GLN A 585 9.75 17.33 7.96
C GLN A 585 10.57 18.60 8.18
N PHE A 586 10.39 19.26 9.34
CA PHE A 586 11.22 20.42 9.71
C PHE A 586 12.70 20.02 9.83
N ALA A 587 13.01 18.93 10.51
CA ALA A 587 14.39 18.44 10.62
C ALA A 587 14.96 18.06 9.25
N LYS A 588 14.18 17.41 8.40
CA LYS A 588 14.54 17.03 7.04
C LYS A 588 14.82 18.24 6.15
N VAL A 589 13.84 19.10 5.99
CA VAL A 589 13.86 20.17 4.96
C VAL A 589 14.72 21.37 5.42
N ILE A 590 14.62 21.75 6.69
CA ILE A 590 15.24 22.98 7.20
C ILE A 590 16.62 22.72 7.80
N LEU A 591 16.77 21.64 8.55
CA LEU A 591 18.03 21.32 9.21
C LEU A 591 18.88 20.31 8.43
N ASN A 592 18.28 19.59 7.49
CA ASN A 592 18.88 18.54 6.67
C ASN A 592 19.57 17.47 7.53
N ASP A 593 18.83 16.94 8.51
CA ASP A 593 19.36 15.97 9.48
C ASP A 593 18.25 15.03 9.99
N ILE A 594 18.68 13.99 10.70
CA ILE A 594 17.81 13.06 11.43
C ILE A 594 18.47 12.67 12.76
N TRP A 595 17.72 12.73 13.88
CA TRP A 595 18.21 12.36 15.20
C TRP A 595 17.06 11.98 16.13
N GLY A 596 17.39 11.42 17.29
CA GLY A 596 16.50 11.25 18.44
C GLY A 596 15.50 10.13 18.29
N LEU A 597 14.27 10.44 18.63
CA LEU A 597 13.14 9.51 18.68
C LEU A 597 11.99 10.02 17.80
N PRO A 598 11.10 9.12 17.32
CA PRO A 598 9.85 9.53 16.69
C PRO A 598 8.94 10.24 17.71
N PRO A 599 7.87 10.93 17.27
CA PRO A 599 6.88 11.50 18.16
C PRO A 599 6.32 10.48 19.15
N ALA A 600 5.99 10.93 20.37
CA ALA A 600 5.41 10.05 21.38
C ALA A 600 3.94 9.79 21.10
N LEU A 601 3.50 8.52 21.17
CA LEU A 601 2.11 8.11 21.01
C LEU A 601 1.53 7.56 22.31
N ASP A 602 0.47 8.19 22.80
CA ASP A 602 -0.45 7.60 23.78
C ASP A 602 -1.66 7.01 23.04
N MET A 603 -1.66 5.70 22.83
CA MET A 603 -2.72 5.02 22.07
C MET A 603 -4.10 5.16 22.72
N ASP A 604 -4.20 5.24 24.05
CA ASP A 604 -5.48 5.44 24.75
C ASP A 604 -6.02 6.85 24.49
N HIS A 605 -5.15 7.87 24.53
CA HIS A 605 -5.52 9.24 24.19
C HIS A 605 -5.93 9.36 22.72
N GLU A 606 -5.15 8.78 21.82
CA GLU A 606 -5.45 8.74 20.38
C GLU A 606 -6.82 8.10 20.11
N LYS A 607 -7.13 6.95 20.72
CA LYS A 607 -8.43 6.27 20.56
C LYS A 607 -9.60 7.15 21.04
N ARG A 608 -9.43 7.87 22.13
CA ARG A 608 -10.43 8.83 22.64
C ARG A 608 -10.61 10.01 21.69
N LEU A 609 -9.52 10.56 21.16
CA LEU A 609 -9.58 11.63 20.16
C LEU A 609 -10.33 11.19 18.92
N GLN A 610 -10.02 10.03 18.38
CA GLN A 610 -10.69 9.46 17.19
C GLN A 610 -12.20 9.31 17.43
N ALA A 611 -12.61 8.88 18.63
CA ALA A 611 -14.04 8.79 18.98
C ALA A 611 -14.68 10.18 19.08
N ALA A 612 -13.98 11.16 19.65
CA ALA A 612 -14.47 12.53 19.78
C ALA A 612 -14.65 13.20 18.41
N ILE A 613 -13.66 13.10 17.50
CA ILE A 613 -13.79 13.71 16.18
C ILE A 613 -14.90 13.08 15.35
N ARG A 614 -15.07 11.75 15.39
CA ARG A 614 -16.21 11.10 14.71
C ARG A 614 -17.56 11.64 15.21
N GLU A 615 -17.73 11.82 16.53
CA GLU A 615 -18.96 12.40 17.08
C GLU A 615 -19.15 13.85 16.61
N VAL A 616 -18.10 14.67 16.61
CA VAL A 616 -18.14 16.05 16.10
C VAL A 616 -18.57 16.12 14.64
N VAL A 617 -18.03 15.25 13.79
CA VAL A 617 -18.36 15.20 12.36
C VAL A 617 -19.77 14.66 12.13
N HIS A 618 -20.18 13.60 12.81
CA HIS A 618 -21.53 13.03 12.70
C HIS A 618 -22.62 14.01 13.13
N ASP A 619 -22.35 14.84 14.13
CA ASP A 619 -23.28 15.86 14.60
C ASP A 619 -23.28 17.14 13.73
N GLY A 620 -22.44 17.19 12.68
CA GLY A 620 -22.31 18.33 11.77
C GLY A 620 -21.81 19.61 12.46
N LEU A 621 -20.93 19.45 13.45
CA LEU A 621 -20.41 20.57 14.24
C LEU A 621 -19.15 21.19 13.64
N ALA A 622 -18.42 20.47 12.80
CA ALA A 622 -17.24 20.94 12.08
C ALA A 622 -17.62 21.43 10.69
N GLU A 623 -17.22 22.67 10.34
CA GLU A 623 -17.31 23.20 8.97
C GLU A 623 -16.08 22.83 8.14
N SER A 624 -14.95 22.55 8.78
CA SER A 624 -13.77 21.88 8.23
C SER A 624 -13.11 21.03 9.30
N ALA A 625 -12.42 19.97 8.89
CA ALA A 625 -11.65 19.11 9.77
C ALA A 625 -10.42 18.56 9.05
N HIS A 626 -9.29 18.54 9.74
CA HIS A 626 -8.00 18.09 9.22
C HIS A 626 -7.14 17.53 10.35
N ASP A 627 -6.48 16.38 10.14
CA ASP A 627 -5.56 15.86 11.14
C ASP A 627 -4.26 16.68 11.19
N LEU A 628 -3.50 16.59 12.28
CA LEU A 628 -2.14 17.10 12.33
C LEU A 628 -1.16 15.93 12.23
N SER A 629 -0.36 15.95 11.19
CA SER A 629 0.68 14.97 10.92
C SER A 629 1.98 15.67 10.45
N ASP A 630 2.47 15.36 9.28
CA ASP A 630 3.69 15.88 8.69
C ASP A 630 3.73 17.43 8.65
N GLY A 631 4.82 18.01 9.14
CA GLY A 631 5.03 19.45 9.21
C GLY A 631 4.30 20.18 10.35
N GLY A 632 3.45 19.50 11.11
CA GLY A 632 2.82 19.99 12.34
C GLY A 632 1.80 21.11 12.14
N LEU A 633 1.59 21.92 13.18
CA LEU A 633 0.54 22.94 13.23
C LEU A 633 0.59 23.97 12.09
N ALA A 634 1.79 24.46 11.77
CA ALA A 634 1.92 25.50 10.77
C ALA A 634 1.59 25.01 9.35
N VAL A 635 1.97 23.78 9.03
CA VAL A 635 1.65 23.13 7.74
C VAL A 635 0.16 22.79 7.67
N ALA A 636 -0.43 22.21 8.70
CA ALA A 636 -1.87 21.92 8.72
C ALA A 636 -2.73 23.18 8.57
N LEU A 637 -2.33 24.32 9.17
CA LEU A 637 -2.99 25.60 8.96
C LEU A 637 -2.80 26.15 7.53
N ALA A 638 -1.65 25.90 6.91
CA ALA A 638 -1.40 26.29 5.51
C ALA A 638 -2.27 25.46 4.55
N GLU A 639 -2.38 24.16 4.75
CA GLU A 639 -3.22 23.23 3.98
C GLU A 639 -4.71 23.59 4.13
N ALA A 640 -5.16 23.81 5.38
CA ALA A 640 -6.53 24.27 5.62
C ALA A 640 -6.84 25.64 4.98
N SER A 641 -5.81 26.44 4.67
CA SER A 641 -5.95 27.75 4.03
C SER A 641 -5.99 27.70 2.49
N ALA A 642 -5.81 26.54 1.86
CA ALA A 642 -5.58 26.38 0.41
C ALA A 642 -6.65 27.06 -0.50
N HIS A 643 -7.89 27.18 -0.02
CA HIS A 643 -9.01 27.71 -0.82
C HIS A 643 -9.25 29.22 -0.66
N GLY A 644 -8.30 29.96 -0.09
CA GLY A 644 -8.36 31.42 -0.02
C GLY A 644 -8.80 31.98 1.34
N ILE A 645 -9.32 31.14 2.22
CA ILE A 645 -9.62 31.50 3.61
C ILE A 645 -8.46 31.06 4.49
N GLY A 646 -7.73 31.98 5.07
CA GLY A 646 -6.69 31.73 6.05
C GLY A 646 -7.20 31.81 7.47
N ALA A 647 -6.31 32.20 8.41
CA ALA A 647 -6.67 32.34 9.82
C ALA A 647 -5.79 33.36 10.55
N GLU A 648 -6.34 33.97 11.58
CA GLU A 648 -5.62 34.72 12.63
C GLU A 648 -5.56 33.83 13.87
N ILE A 649 -4.37 33.29 14.14
CA ILE A 649 -4.09 32.35 15.24
C ILE A 649 -3.38 33.11 16.37
N GLN A 650 -3.89 32.97 17.58
CA GLN A 650 -3.34 33.55 18.79
C GLN A 650 -3.18 32.46 19.83
N ILE A 651 -1.93 32.12 20.15
CA ILE A 651 -1.57 31.08 21.12
C ILE A 651 -0.79 31.74 22.25
N ASP A 652 -0.82 31.16 23.44
CA ASP A 652 0.05 31.49 24.58
C ASP A 652 0.64 30.17 25.08
N SER A 653 1.79 29.79 24.52
CA SER A 653 2.45 28.50 24.77
C SER A 653 3.88 28.73 25.23
N PRO A 654 4.36 27.97 26.21
CA PRO A 654 5.75 28.00 26.64
C PRO A 654 6.71 27.27 25.70
N LEU A 655 6.19 26.57 24.67
CA LEU A 655 7.02 25.84 23.70
C LEU A 655 7.87 26.80 22.88
N ALA A 656 9.11 26.41 22.59
CA ALA A 656 9.92 27.08 21.60
C ALA A 656 9.23 27.14 20.23
N PRO A 657 9.44 28.21 19.45
CA PRO A 657 8.71 28.40 18.18
C PRO A 657 8.75 27.22 17.22
N GLU A 658 9.92 26.59 17.03
CA GLU A 658 10.11 25.42 16.19
C GLU A 658 9.30 24.22 16.68
N LEU A 659 9.19 24.04 17.97
CA LEU A 659 8.38 22.98 18.57
C LEU A 659 6.89 23.30 18.45
N LEU A 660 6.47 24.54 18.70
CA LEU A 660 5.08 24.95 18.59
C LEU A 660 4.55 24.80 17.16
N LEU A 661 5.35 25.22 16.17
CA LEU A 661 4.92 25.30 14.77
C LEU A 661 5.05 23.95 14.03
N PHE A 662 6.12 23.20 14.30
CA PHE A 662 6.55 22.12 13.41
C PHE A 662 6.74 20.75 14.05
N HIS A 663 6.44 20.58 15.36
CA HIS A 663 6.45 19.22 15.89
C HIS A 663 5.27 18.40 15.34
N GLU A 664 5.53 17.14 15.06
CA GLU A 664 4.56 16.22 14.45
C GLU A 664 3.95 15.26 15.49
N GLY A 665 3.73 15.78 16.73
CA GLY A 665 3.07 14.98 17.76
C GLY A 665 1.68 14.55 17.31
N PRO A 666 1.32 13.25 17.41
CA PRO A 666 0.02 12.73 17.00
C PRO A 666 -1.12 13.22 17.92
N SER A 667 -2.29 12.69 17.71
CA SER A 667 -3.49 12.91 18.55
C SER A 667 -3.96 14.36 18.57
N ARG A 668 -3.94 15.02 17.42
CA ARG A 668 -4.42 16.40 17.24
C ARG A 668 -5.21 16.54 15.96
N VAL A 669 -6.31 17.31 15.99
CA VAL A 669 -7.16 17.61 14.83
C VAL A 669 -7.48 19.10 14.80
N LEU A 670 -7.30 19.74 13.65
CA LEU A 670 -7.65 21.11 13.38
C LEU A 670 -9.10 21.19 12.89
N LEU A 671 -9.92 22.07 13.46
CA LEU A 671 -11.31 22.25 13.12
C LEU A 671 -11.65 23.71 12.88
N SER A 672 -12.64 23.98 12.00
CA SER A 672 -13.35 25.27 12.01
C SER A 672 -14.82 25.07 12.36
N THR A 673 -15.39 25.99 13.15
CA THR A 673 -16.77 25.84 13.68
C THR A 673 -17.42 27.15 14.08
N THR A 674 -18.73 27.17 14.17
CA THR A 674 -19.54 28.18 14.88
C THR A 674 -20.08 27.65 16.20
N GLN A 675 -19.76 26.41 16.60
CA GLN A 675 -20.40 25.69 17.71
C GLN A 675 -19.37 25.17 18.73
N PHE A 676 -18.36 25.99 19.05
CA PHE A 676 -17.26 25.62 19.95
C PHE A 676 -17.73 24.98 21.26
N ASP A 677 -18.75 25.56 21.92
CA ASP A 677 -19.21 25.04 23.22
C ASP A 677 -19.73 23.59 23.16
N LYS A 678 -20.34 23.21 22.02
CA LYS A 678 -20.77 21.82 21.79
C LYS A 678 -19.58 20.89 21.57
N ILE A 679 -18.58 21.34 20.79
CA ILE A 679 -17.34 20.60 20.57
C ILE A 679 -16.60 20.42 21.90
N GLN A 680 -16.54 21.45 22.74
CA GLN A 680 -15.95 21.38 24.07
C GLN A 680 -16.67 20.37 24.99
N ALA A 681 -17.99 20.30 24.90
CA ALA A 681 -18.77 19.30 25.64
C ALA A 681 -18.46 17.86 25.19
N ILE A 682 -18.36 17.61 23.88
CA ILE A 682 -17.96 16.31 23.32
C ILE A 682 -16.50 15.99 23.75
N ALA A 683 -15.57 16.93 23.62
CA ALA A 683 -14.20 16.75 24.04
C ALA A 683 -14.11 16.35 25.53
N THR A 684 -14.84 17.04 26.40
CA THR A 684 -14.94 16.71 27.83
C THR A 684 -15.50 15.31 28.06
N LYS A 685 -16.54 14.90 27.33
CA LYS A 685 -17.14 13.56 27.39
C LYS A 685 -16.10 12.49 27.07
N HIS A 686 -15.28 12.70 26.05
CA HIS A 686 -14.22 11.78 25.62
C HIS A 686 -12.89 11.95 26.36
N LYS A 687 -12.80 12.90 27.30
CA LYS A 687 -11.57 13.21 28.06
C LYS A 687 -10.40 13.59 27.14
N VAL A 688 -10.68 14.45 26.17
CA VAL A 688 -9.70 15.10 25.31
C VAL A 688 -9.86 16.62 25.45
N ASP A 689 -8.80 17.35 25.13
CA ASP A 689 -8.83 18.82 25.19
C ASP A 689 -9.43 19.38 23.89
N ALA A 690 -10.15 20.51 24.01
CA ALA A 690 -10.53 21.35 22.88
C ALA A 690 -10.10 22.78 23.18
N VAL A 691 -9.20 23.32 22.37
CA VAL A 691 -8.64 24.67 22.56
C VAL A 691 -8.98 25.56 21.37
N ARG A 692 -9.66 26.67 21.64
CA ARG A 692 -9.84 27.71 20.61
C ARG A 692 -8.50 28.43 20.45
N ILE A 693 -7.93 28.38 19.25
CA ILE A 693 -6.62 28.96 18.93
C ILE A 693 -6.70 30.20 18.04
N GLY A 694 -7.88 30.57 17.53
CA GLY A 694 -8.03 31.71 16.66
C GLY A 694 -9.34 31.74 15.92
N SER A 695 -9.36 32.46 14.80
CA SER A 695 -10.50 32.54 13.90
C SER A 695 -10.09 32.58 12.43
N THR A 696 -10.96 32.06 11.55
CA THR A 696 -10.73 32.11 10.09
C THR A 696 -10.86 33.53 9.55
N LYS A 697 -10.01 33.86 8.57
CA LYS A 697 -9.89 35.19 7.95
C LYS A 697 -9.48 35.09 6.50
N SER A 698 -10.15 35.81 5.60
CA SER A 698 -9.76 35.82 4.19
C SER A 698 -8.34 36.33 3.95
N GLY A 699 -7.69 35.69 2.98
CA GLY A 699 -6.52 36.19 2.26
C GLY A 699 -5.21 36.09 3.03
N ARG A 700 -5.19 35.78 4.34
CA ARG A 700 -3.96 35.76 5.14
C ARG A 700 -3.95 34.66 6.19
N LEU A 701 -2.79 34.05 6.37
CA LEU A 701 -2.47 33.24 7.54
C LEU A 701 -1.50 34.01 8.45
N GLN A 702 -1.88 34.21 9.72
CA GLN A 702 -1.03 34.81 10.75
C GLN A 702 -1.04 33.92 11.99
N ILE A 703 0.15 33.62 12.51
CA ILE A 703 0.32 32.85 13.77
C ILE A 703 1.14 33.68 14.75
N ARG A 704 0.58 33.88 15.94
CA ARG A 704 1.21 34.61 17.03
C ARG A 704 1.32 33.71 18.26
N ASN A 705 2.45 33.84 18.98
CA ASN A 705 2.62 33.29 20.33
C ASN A 705 2.88 34.46 21.31
N GLY A 706 1.94 34.67 22.24
CA GLY A 706 1.94 35.88 23.07
C GLY A 706 1.94 37.16 22.22
N SER A 707 2.93 38.03 22.39
CA SER A 707 3.10 39.25 21.62
C SER A 707 3.89 39.07 20.31
N ALA A 708 4.58 37.92 20.12
CA ALA A 708 5.43 37.68 18.97
C ALA A 708 4.62 37.15 17.77
N THR A 709 4.80 37.77 16.62
CA THR A 709 4.31 37.21 15.34
C THR A 709 5.36 36.22 14.82
N LEU A 710 4.99 34.95 14.73
CA LEU A 710 5.85 33.87 14.24
C LEU A 710 5.72 33.70 12.73
N VAL A 711 4.48 33.67 12.21
CA VAL A 711 4.20 33.51 10.79
C VAL A 711 3.23 34.59 10.34
N ALA A 712 3.47 35.15 9.14
CA ALA A 712 2.56 36.10 8.52
C ALA A 712 2.74 36.02 6.99
N VAL A 713 1.77 35.43 6.28
CA VAL A 713 1.86 35.16 4.85
C VAL A 713 0.49 35.25 4.18
N ASP A 714 0.48 35.71 2.92
CA ASP A 714 -0.74 35.70 2.11
C ASP A 714 -1.08 34.28 1.65
N VAL A 715 -2.34 33.91 1.74
CA VAL A 715 -2.83 32.57 1.36
C VAL A 715 -2.51 32.25 -0.13
N ALA A 716 -2.57 33.28 -1.01
CA ALA A 716 -2.20 33.08 -2.42
C ALA A 716 -0.72 32.65 -2.58
N THR A 717 0.18 33.20 -1.77
CA THR A 717 1.61 32.81 -1.76
C THR A 717 1.76 31.38 -1.31
N LEU A 718 1.11 30.98 -0.20
CA LEU A 718 1.14 29.58 0.28
C LEU A 718 0.67 28.61 -0.79
N ARG A 719 -0.51 28.88 -1.37
CA ARG A 719 -1.10 28.02 -2.40
C ARG A 719 -0.19 27.89 -3.62
N ASN A 720 0.29 28.99 -4.18
CA ASN A 720 1.13 28.97 -5.37
C ASN A 720 2.45 28.22 -5.09
N THR A 721 3.06 28.45 -3.93
CA THR A 721 4.28 27.72 -3.52
C THR A 721 4.04 26.22 -3.46
N SER A 722 2.91 25.79 -2.92
CA SER A 722 2.57 24.36 -2.83
C SER A 722 2.20 23.76 -4.20
N GLU A 723 1.32 24.42 -4.97
CA GLU A 723 0.80 23.87 -6.22
C GLU A 723 1.84 23.80 -7.34
N GLU A 724 2.79 24.75 -7.40
CA GLU A 724 3.80 24.83 -8.46
C GLU A 724 5.06 24.01 -8.18
N ALA A 725 5.27 23.58 -6.94
CA ALA A 725 6.55 23.01 -6.51
C ALA A 725 6.91 21.70 -7.24
N LEU A 726 5.98 20.75 -7.31
CA LEU A 726 6.26 19.44 -7.95
C LEU A 726 6.37 19.58 -9.47
N ALA A 727 5.43 20.25 -10.10
CA ALA A 727 5.43 20.51 -11.56
C ALA A 727 6.70 21.27 -11.99
N GLY A 728 7.07 22.32 -11.24
CA GLY A 728 8.28 23.09 -11.53
C GLY A 728 9.57 22.28 -11.44
N LYS A 729 9.66 21.33 -10.50
CA LYS A 729 10.82 20.40 -10.41
C LYS A 729 10.90 19.44 -11.61
N LEU A 730 9.77 19.04 -12.19
CA LEU A 730 9.70 18.14 -13.34
C LEU A 730 9.92 18.85 -14.67
N GLU A 731 9.41 20.07 -14.86
CA GLU A 731 9.55 20.85 -16.08
C GLU A 731 10.98 21.28 -16.37
N LEU A 732 11.80 21.53 -15.36
CA LEU A 732 13.23 21.84 -15.51
C LEU A 732 14.03 20.73 -16.18
N ALA A 733 13.50 19.51 -16.28
CA ALA A 733 14.13 18.38 -16.95
C ALA A 733 13.88 18.35 -18.47
N ARG A 734 12.95 19.18 -19.00
CA ARG A 734 12.54 19.19 -20.42
C ARG A 734 13.26 20.24 -21.28
N VAL A 735 14.17 21.03 -20.71
CA VAL A 735 14.92 22.09 -21.43
C VAL A 735 16.38 21.58 -21.77
#